data_9f96d9fd231feac7e83b5b1c8f9a2d87
#
_entry.id   9f96d9fd231feac7e83b5b1c8f9a2d87
#
_cell.length_a   1.000
_cell.length_b   1.000
_cell.length_c   1.000
_cell.angle_alpha   90.00
_cell.angle_beta   90.00
_cell.angle_gamma   90.00
#
_symmetry.space_group_name_H-M   'P 1'
#
loop_
_entity.id
_entity.type
_entity.pdbx_description
1 polymer ?
#
loop_
_entity_poly.entity_id
_entity_poly.type
_entity_poly.pdbx_seq_one_letter_code
_entity_poly.pdbx_strand_id
1 'polypeptide(L)'
;MKETQEKPTGLPENAFRPLKPGEKYEPLMSPGKTYPEVNFWSVTWGLVMAVIFSAAAAYLGLKVGQVFEAAIPIAIIAVGISSATKRKGALGENVMIQSIGACSGVIVAGAIFTLPALYILQEKYPEMTVNFMQMFISSLLGGVLGILFLIPFRKYFVKDKHGEYPFPEATASTQVLVSGEKGGDQAKPLLMAGLVGGLYDFIVGTFGWWNENFTSRICGWGETIADKFKLVFKINTGAAVLGLGYIVGLKYAAIICAGSLAVWWIIVPGISLFWGDQVLNAWNPDITTAVRDMSPELIFKEYAKSIGIGGIAMAGIIGIVRSWGIIKSAVSLATSEMKGKKAEENVERTQKDLSMKIIAFGSLFTLLLVVLFFYFDVMQGNILHTVVAILLVAGISFLFTTVAANAIAIVGTNPVSGMTLMTLILASVIMVAVGLKGATGMVASLVMGGVVCTALSMAGGFITDLKIGYWLGSTPKKQESWKFLGTLVSAATVGGVIMVLNDSYGFTSGQLAAPQANAMAAVIDPLMNGVGAPWLLYGIGAALALVLTFCKVPALAFALGMFIPLELNLPLLVGGVINWYVTSRSKDEAVNNARGEKGTLLASGFIAGGALMGVVSAIMRYCDINLIHEEWLANPMSELVSLVAYLLLITYLVKASMKLKK
;
A
#
# COMPACT_ATOMS: atom_id res chain seq x y z
N MET A 1 -9.74 18.22 22.81
CA MET A 1 -11.11 17.80 22.51
C MET A 1 -11.08 16.29 22.38
N LYS A 2 -11.73 15.58 23.30
CA LYS A 2 -11.88 14.12 23.20
C LYS A 2 -12.90 13.88 22.09
N GLU A 3 -12.44 13.37 20.93
CA GLU A 3 -13.32 12.77 19.93
C GLU A 3 -14.03 11.60 20.61
N THR A 4 -15.31 11.73 20.83
CA THR A 4 -16.21 10.65 21.21
C THR A 4 -16.33 9.74 19.98
N GLN A 5 -15.47 8.71 19.91
CA GLN A 5 -15.67 7.62 18.96
C GLN A 5 -17.00 6.94 19.30
N GLU A 6 -17.94 6.96 18.36
CA GLU A 6 -19.17 6.19 18.50
C GLU A 6 -18.84 4.71 18.69
N LYS A 7 -19.40 4.13 19.74
CA LYS A 7 -19.20 2.72 20.10
C LYS A 7 -19.80 1.83 19.00
N PRO A 8 -19.06 0.88 18.43
CA PRO A 8 -19.64 -0.08 17.50
C PRO A 8 -20.76 -0.84 18.22
N THR A 9 -21.91 -0.86 17.61
CA THR A 9 -23.06 -1.60 18.13
C THR A 9 -22.74 -3.09 18.11
N GLY A 10 -22.34 -3.66 19.25
CA GLY A 10 -22.12 -5.10 19.39
C GLY A 10 -20.86 -5.53 20.15
N LEU A 11 -19.87 -4.67 20.33
CA LEU A 11 -18.74 -4.94 21.23
C LEU A 11 -19.01 -4.44 22.65
N PRO A 12 -18.36 -5.04 23.69
CA PRO A 12 -18.44 -4.56 25.06
C PRO A 12 -18.02 -3.09 25.17
N GLU A 13 -18.60 -2.37 26.13
CA GLU A 13 -18.32 -0.92 26.32
C GLU A 13 -16.84 -0.59 26.55
N ASN A 14 -16.08 -1.53 27.12
CA ASN A 14 -14.67 -1.36 27.42
C ASN A 14 -13.73 -1.72 26.26
N ALA A 15 -14.23 -2.08 25.08
CA ALA A 15 -13.39 -2.47 23.93
C ALA A 15 -12.42 -1.35 23.46
N PHE A 16 -12.82 -0.09 23.56
CA PHE A 16 -12.10 1.07 23.01
C PHE A 16 -11.52 2.04 24.04
N ARG A 17 -11.57 1.69 25.32
CA ARG A 17 -10.99 2.48 26.39
C ARG A 17 -9.99 1.66 27.21
N PRO A 18 -9.02 2.30 27.87
CA PRO A 18 -8.15 1.62 28.83
C PRO A 18 -8.97 0.90 29.89
N LEU A 19 -8.56 -0.31 30.25
CA LEU A 19 -9.18 -1.11 31.30
C LEU A 19 -8.89 -0.50 32.67
N LYS A 20 -9.88 -0.49 33.54
CA LYS A 20 -9.70 -0.09 34.94
C LYS A 20 -8.91 -1.17 35.72
N PRO A 21 -8.25 -0.83 36.83
CA PRO A 21 -7.58 -1.84 37.65
C PRO A 21 -8.55 -2.97 38.06
N GLY A 22 -8.19 -4.22 37.72
CA GLY A 22 -9.00 -5.41 37.96
C GLY A 22 -10.08 -5.70 36.91
N GLU A 23 -10.30 -4.81 35.94
CA GLU A 23 -11.24 -5.04 34.83
C GLU A 23 -10.60 -5.97 33.78
N LYS A 24 -11.40 -6.89 33.24
CA LYS A 24 -10.99 -7.77 32.13
C LYS A 24 -11.81 -7.44 30.89
N TYR A 25 -11.20 -7.54 29.73
CA TYR A 25 -11.89 -7.50 28.45
C TYR A 25 -12.47 -8.88 28.12
N GLU A 26 -13.76 -8.95 27.90
CA GLU A 26 -14.45 -10.16 27.47
C GLU A 26 -14.87 -10.03 26.01
N PRO A 27 -14.27 -10.83 25.10
CA PRO A 27 -14.58 -10.79 23.67
C PRO A 27 -15.93 -11.46 23.38
N LEU A 28 -16.49 -11.20 22.18
CA LEU A 28 -17.75 -11.80 21.74
C LEU A 28 -17.74 -13.31 21.71
N MET A 29 -16.66 -13.92 21.23
CA MET A 29 -16.44 -15.36 21.31
C MET A 29 -15.75 -15.68 22.64
N SER A 30 -16.52 -16.14 23.62
CA SER A 30 -16.05 -16.44 24.98
C SER A 30 -14.77 -17.29 24.99
N PRO A 31 -13.77 -16.95 25.85
CA PRO A 31 -12.53 -17.72 25.97
C PRO A 31 -12.73 -19.20 26.33
N GLY A 32 -13.76 -19.49 27.10
CA GLY A 32 -14.05 -20.85 27.60
C GLY A 32 -14.76 -21.77 26.61
N LYS A 33 -15.18 -21.26 25.45
CA LYS A 33 -15.89 -22.06 24.41
C LYS A 33 -15.03 -22.24 23.17
N THR A 34 -15.22 -23.37 22.49
CA THR A 34 -14.61 -23.61 21.17
C THR A 34 -15.57 -23.18 20.09
N TYR A 35 -15.03 -22.49 19.07
CA TYR A 35 -15.78 -22.00 17.92
C TYR A 35 -15.19 -22.55 16.62
N PRO A 36 -15.99 -22.72 15.56
CA PRO A 36 -15.47 -23.03 14.24
C PRO A 36 -14.71 -21.81 13.72
N GLU A 37 -13.40 -21.91 13.61
CA GLU A 37 -12.52 -20.86 13.09
C GLU A 37 -11.83 -21.33 11.82
N VAL A 38 -11.06 -22.43 11.92
CA VAL A 38 -10.31 -23.02 10.82
C VAL A 38 -11.00 -24.29 10.35
N ASN A 39 -11.43 -24.30 9.11
CA ASN A 39 -11.97 -25.45 8.41
C ASN A 39 -11.76 -25.28 6.90
N PHE A 40 -12.16 -26.28 6.11
CA PHE A 40 -12.01 -26.22 4.65
C PHE A 40 -12.67 -24.97 4.03
N TRP A 41 -13.83 -24.55 4.53
CA TRP A 41 -14.56 -23.38 4.07
C TRP A 41 -13.76 -22.08 4.29
N SER A 42 -13.35 -21.82 5.54
CA SER A 42 -12.65 -20.57 5.89
C SER A 42 -11.28 -20.47 5.22
N VAL A 43 -10.56 -21.57 5.11
CA VAL A 43 -9.25 -21.59 4.44
C VAL A 43 -9.41 -21.39 2.93
N THR A 44 -10.32 -22.11 2.28
CA THR A 44 -10.53 -21.97 0.82
C THR A 44 -10.94 -20.55 0.44
N TRP A 45 -11.94 -19.98 1.13
CA TRP A 45 -12.37 -18.61 0.84
C TRP A 45 -11.29 -17.58 1.20
N GLY A 46 -10.54 -17.78 2.29
CA GLY A 46 -9.40 -16.94 2.62
C GLY A 46 -8.34 -16.93 1.52
N LEU A 47 -8.02 -18.10 0.95
CA LEU A 47 -7.05 -18.21 -0.15
C LEU A 47 -7.59 -17.62 -1.46
N VAL A 48 -8.87 -17.84 -1.78
CA VAL A 48 -9.51 -17.20 -2.95
C VAL A 48 -9.45 -15.67 -2.83
N MET A 49 -9.76 -15.12 -1.65
CA MET A 49 -9.63 -13.68 -1.41
C MET A 49 -8.17 -13.22 -1.52
N ALA A 50 -7.21 -14.02 -1.00
CA ALA A 50 -5.79 -13.71 -1.13
C ALA A 50 -5.36 -13.57 -2.59
N VAL A 51 -5.79 -14.47 -3.48
CA VAL A 51 -5.48 -14.39 -4.93
C VAL A 51 -6.12 -13.17 -5.57
N ILE A 52 -7.45 -13.00 -5.41
CA ILE A 52 -8.22 -11.94 -6.06
C ILE A 52 -7.68 -10.56 -5.66
N PHE A 53 -7.52 -10.33 -4.36
CA PHE A 53 -7.08 -9.03 -3.86
C PHE A 53 -5.58 -8.79 -4.02
N SER A 54 -4.73 -9.84 -4.10
CA SER A 54 -3.33 -9.66 -4.51
C SER A 54 -3.23 -9.13 -5.94
N ALA A 55 -3.98 -9.71 -6.87
CA ALA A 55 -4.01 -9.26 -8.25
C ALA A 55 -4.52 -7.81 -8.36
N ALA A 56 -5.66 -7.52 -7.74
CA ALA A 56 -6.27 -6.19 -7.76
C ALA A 56 -5.37 -5.12 -7.11
N ALA A 57 -4.80 -5.41 -5.95
CA ALA A 57 -3.92 -4.48 -5.25
C ALA A 57 -2.60 -4.25 -6.00
N ALA A 58 -2.02 -5.28 -6.64
CA ALA A 58 -0.81 -5.14 -7.43
C ALA A 58 -1.04 -4.23 -8.65
N TYR A 59 -2.13 -4.42 -9.39
CA TYR A 59 -2.47 -3.55 -10.51
C TYR A 59 -2.65 -2.09 -10.08
N LEU A 60 -3.52 -1.85 -9.08
CA LEU A 60 -3.79 -0.50 -8.62
C LEU A 60 -2.55 0.17 -8.00
N GLY A 61 -1.80 -0.57 -7.22
CA GLY A 61 -0.58 -0.07 -6.59
C GLY A 61 0.50 0.30 -7.61
N LEU A 62 0.66 -0.46 -8.68
CA LEU A 62 1.55 -0.12 -9.80
C LEU A 62 1.02 1.06 -10.61
N LYS A 63 -0.29 1.22 -10.71
CA LYS A 63 -0.91 2.33 -11.43
C LYS A 63 -0.79 3.65 -10.66
N VAL A 64 -1.14 3.65 -9.37
CA VAL A 64 -1.32 4.86 -8.55
C VAL A 64 -0.14 5.11 -7.59
N GLY A 65 0.70 4.10 -7.34
CA GLY A 65 1.76 4.17 -6.34
C GLY A 65 1.28 4.10 -4.89
N GLN A 66 0.03 3.71 -4.69
CA GLN A 66 -0.60 3.52 -3.37
C GLN A 66 -1.23 2.14 -3.30
N VAL A 67 -0.98 1.42 -2.22
CA VAL A 67 -1.64 0.14 -1.96
C VAL A 67 -2.75 0.36 -0.95
N PHE A 68 -3.92 -0.17 -1.24
CA PHE A 68 -5.01 -0.22 -0.27
C PHE A 68 -4.97 -1.54 0.49
N GLU A 69 -5.28 -1.50 1.76
CA GLU A 69 -5.43 -2.70 2.56
C GLU A 69 -6.82 -3.31 2.32
N ALA A 70 -6.83 -4.60 1.99
CA ALA A 70 -8.04 -5.30 1.56
C ALA A 70 -8.86 -5.87 2.73
N ALA A 71 -8.46 -5.61 3.99
CA ALA A 71 -9.08 -6.20 5.17
C ALA A 71 -10.59 -5.93 5.26
N ILE A 72 -11.02 -4.68 5.02
CA ILE A 72 -12.44 -4.29 5.07
C ILE A 72 -13.26 -4.95 3.94
N PRO A 73 -12.88 -4.83 2.64
CA PRO A 73 -13.56 -5.51 1.56
C PRO A 73 -13.67 -7.02 1.75
N ILE A 74 -12.60 -7.67 2.20
CA ILE A 74 -12.60 -9.10 2.45
C ILE A 74 -13.54 -9.47 3.59
N ALA A 75 -13.56 -8.70 4.69
CA ALA A 75 -14.49 -8.91 5.79
C ALA A 75 -15.95 -8.82 5.31
N ILE A 76 -16.28 -7.84 4.45
CA ILE A 76 -17.63 -7.68 3.89
C ILE A 76 -18.02 -8.87 3.01
N ILE A 77 -17.11 -9.32 2.15
CA ILE A 77 -17.34 -10.48 1.29
C ILE A 77 -17.50 -11.76 2.11
N ALA A 78 -16.66 -11.97 3.13
CA ALA A 78 -16.74 -13.12 4.04
C ALA A 78 -18.12 -13.19 4.72
N VAL A 79 -18.57 -12.06 5.26
CA VAL A 79 -19.92 -11.93 5.83
C VAL A 79 -21.01 -12.17 4.79
N GLY A 80 -20.89 -11.58 3.61
CA GLY A 80 -21.86 -11.73 2.53
C GLY A 80 -22.02 -13.19 2.09
N ILE A 81 -20.92 -13.91 1.88
CA ILE A 81 -20.92 -15.33 1.50
C ILE A 81 -21.49 -16.20 2.63
N SER A 82 -21.10 -15.95 3.89
CA SER A 82 -21.63 -16.69 5.04
C SER A 82 -23.14 -16.47 5.20
N SER A 83 -23.63 -15.26 4.99
CA SER A 83 -25.05 -14.94 5.02
C SER A 83 -25.81 -15.60 3.86
N ALA A 84 -25.27 -15.52 2.64
CA ALA A 84 -25.89 -16.14 1.45
C ALA A 84 -26.01 -17.65 1.58
N THR A 85 -25.04 -18.30 2.20
CA THR A 85 -25.02 -19.75 2.47
C THR A 85 -25.69 -20.13 3.79
N LYS A 86 -26.30 -19.15 4.51
CA LYS A 86 -27.02 -19.34 5.77
C LYS A 86 -26.20 -20.07 6.85
N ARG A 87 -24.89 -19.83 6.91
CA ARG A 87 -24.01 -20.40 7.93
C ARG A 87 -24.28 -19.76 9.28
N LYS A 88 -24.55 -20.60 10.30
CA LYS A 88 -24.78 -20.14 11.67
C LYS A 88 -23.46 -20.13 12.44
N GLY A 89 -23.23 -19.10 13.27
CA GLY A 89 -22.03 -18.99 14.10
C GLY A 89 -20.74 -18.82 13.29
N ALA A 90 -20.81 -18.17 12.14
CA ALA A 90 -19.71 -18.03 11.18
C ALA A 90 -18.67 -16.96 11.57
N LEU A 91 -18.82 -16.27 12.70
CA LEU A 91 -17.93 -15.17 13.09
C LEU A 91 -16.47 -15.61 13.12
N GLY A 92 -16.15 -16.73 13.73
CA GLY A 92 -14.79 -17.25 13.79
C GLY A 92 -14.23 -17.62 12.40
N GLU A 93 -15.06 -18.22 11.54
CA GLU A 93 -14.72 -18.52 10.15
C GLU A 93 -14.44 -17.24 9.35
N ASN A 94 -15.30 -16.22 9.51
CA ASN A 94 -15.17 -14.94 8.82
C ASN A 94 -13.90 -14.17 9.24
N VAL A 95 -13.52 -14.23 10.53
CA VAL A 95 -12.25 -13.69 11.02
C VAL A 95 -11.07 -14.39 10.32
N MET A 96 -11.13 -15.72 10.15
CA MET A 96 -10.07 -16.46 9.48
C MET A 96 -10.01 -16.16 7.99
N ILE A 97 -11.15 -16.05 7.30
CA ILE A 97 -11.22 -15.63 5.88
C ILE A 97 -10.56 -14.25 5.72
N GLN A 98 -10.94 -13.30 6.58
CA GLN A 98 -10.37 -11.95 6.55
C GLN A 98 -8.87 -11.97 6.82
N SER A 99 -8.39 -12.66 7.86
CA SER A 99 -6.98 -12.69 8.24
C SER A 99 -6.10 -13.37 7.18
N ILE A 100 -6.54 -14.48 6.58
CA ILE A 100 -5.81 -15.17 5.49
C ILE A 100 -5.83 -14.31 4.23
N GLY A 101 -6.99 -13.77 3.87
CA GLY A 101 -7.16 -12.96 2.67
C GLY A 101 -6.40 -11.63 2.73
N ALA A 102 -6.29 -11.02 3.91
CA ALA A 102 -5.56 -9.77 4.12
C ALA A 102 -4.04 -9.89 3.88
N CYS A 103 -3.48 -11.10 3.71
CA CYS A 103 -2.12 -11.28 3.20
C CYS A 103 -1.92 -10.58 1.85
N SER A 104 -2.97 -10.48 1.04
CA SER A 104 -2.94 -9.85 -0.29
C SER A 104 -2.37 -8.44 -0.28
N GLY A 105 -2.99 -7.51 0.42
CA GLY A 105 -2.58 -6.11 0.45
C GLY A 105 -1.17 -5.91 1.01
N VAL A 106 -0.84 -6.64 2.08
CA VAL A 106 0.45 -6.48 2.76
C VAL A 106 1.63 -7.07 1.97
N ILE A 107 1.47 -8.21 1.30
CA ILE A 107 2.51 -8.77 0.42
C ILE A 107 2.70 -7.88 -0.80
N VAL A 108 1.60 -7.43 -1.39
CA VAL A 108 1.65 -6.50 -2.52
C VAL A 108 2.39 -5.23 -2.15
N ALA A 109 2.07 -4.59 -1.02
CA ALA A 109 2.71 -3.35 -0.59
C ALA A 109 4.23 -3.49 -0.42
N GLY A 110 4.70 -4.65 0.05
CA GLY A 110 6.13 -4.92 0.14
C GLY A 110 6.79 -5.15 -1.23
N ALA A 111 6.14 -5.92 -2.10
CA ALA A 111 6.71 -6.36 -3.36
C ALA A 111 6.73 -5.29 -4.46
N ILE A 112 5.59 -4.60 -4.68
CA ILE A 112 5.44 -3.71 -5.84
C ILE A 112 6.23 -2.41 -5.75
N PHE A 113 6.71 -2.03 -4.58
CA PHE A 113 7.51 -0.82 -4.44
C PHE A 113 8.98 -1.02 -4.82
N THR A 114 9.47 -2.27 -4.80
CA THR A 114 10.87 -2.59 -5.07
C THR A 114 11.05 -3.47 -6.31
N LEU A 115 10.36 -4.58 -6.38
CA LEU A 115 10.66 -5.64 -7.36
C LEU A 115 10.40 -5.23 -8.82
N PRO A 116 9.38 -4.43 -9.17
CA PRO A 116 9.21 -3.95 -10.54
C PRO A 116 10.35 -3.04 -11.02
N ALA A 117 11.12 -2.43 -10.08
CA ALA A 117 12.31 -1.66 -10.43
C ALA A 117 13.39 -2.52 -11.10
N LEU A 118 13.40 -3.84 -10.86
CA LEU A 118 14.28 -4.78 -11.56
C LEU A 118 14.01 -4.77 -13.08
N TYR A 119 12.75 -4.78 -13.49
CA TYR A 119 12.39 -4.70 -14.91
C TYR A 119 12.73 -3.33 -15.51
N ILE A 120 12.51 -2.24 -14.77
CA ILE A 120 12.86 -0.88 -15.21
C ILE A 120 14.36 -0.75 -15.45
N LEU A 121 15.18 -1.29 -14.56
CA LEU A 121 16.63 -1.26 -14.71
C LEU A 121 17.13 -2.26 -15.76
N GLN A 122 16.44 -3.39 -15.96
CA GLN A 122 16.80 -4.37 -17.00
C GLN A 122 16.69 -3.78 -18.41
N GLU A 123 15.75 -2.87 -18.66
CA GLU A 123 15.68 -2.17 -19.95
C GLU A 123 16.95 -1.35 -20.24
N LYS A 124 17.55 -0.75 -19.20
CA LYS A 124 18.78 0.03 -19.29
C LYS A 124 20.04 -0.85 -19.22
N TYR A 125 19.98 -1.97 -18.49
CA TYR A 125 21.07 -2.90 -18.23
C TYR A 125 20.64 -4.33 -18.59
N PRO A 126 20.70 -4.71 -19.89
CA PRO A 126 20.20 -6.01 -20.37
C PRO A 126 20.90 -7.24 -19.76
N GLU A 127 22.07 -7.04 -19.17
CA GLU A 127 22.79 -8.09 -18.43
C GLU A 127 22.12 -8.48 -17.10
N MET A 128 21.17 -7.69 -16.61
CA MET A 128 20.40 -8.03 -15.41
C MET A 128 19.43 -9.18 -15.71
N THR A 129 19.50 -10.23 -14.91
CA THR A 129 18.54 -11.34 -14.98
C THR A 129 17.42 -11.11 -13.99
N VAL A 130 16.19 -10.99 -14.48
CA VAL A 130 14.98 -10.86 -13.65
C VAL A 130 14.11 -12.07 -13.89
N ASN A 131 13.71 -12.75 -12.84
CA ASN A 131 12.90 -13.95 -12.95
C ASN A 131 11.80 -14.01 -11.85
N PHE A 132 10.78 -14.83 -12.11
CA PHE A 132 9.68 -15.04 -11.18
C PHE A 132 10.16 -15.52 -9.79
N MET A 133 11.17 -16.39 -9.74
CA MET A 133 11.64 -16.95 -8.47
C MET A 133 12.23 -15.91 -7.55
N GLN A 134 12.96 -14.92 -8.08
CA GLN A 134 13.48 -13.80 -7.27
C GLN A 134 12.34 -13.00 -6.63
N MET A 135 11.29 -12.69 -7.37
CA MET A 135 10.13 -11.97 -6.86
C MET A 135 9.34 -12.79 -5.84
N PHE A 136 9.08 -14.05 -6.17
CA PHE A 136 8.34 -14.97 -5.32
C PHE A 136 9.07 -15.24 -3.99
N ILE A 137 10.34 -15.65 -4.06
CA ILE A 137 11.12 -16.01 -2.87
C ILE A 137 11.36 -14.79 -1.97
N SER A 138 11.71 -13.63 -2.53
CA SER A 138 11.91 -12.41 -1.73
C SER A 138 10.63 -11.99 -0.99
N SER A 139 9.49 -12.01 -1.68
CA SER A 139 8.19 -11.68 -1.08
C SER A 139 7.76 -12.71 -0.04
N LEU A 140 7.97 -13.99 -0.32
CA LEU A 140 7.64 -15.08 0.60
C LEU A 140 8.48 -15.02 1.88
N LEU A 141 9.80 -14.97 1.74
CA LEU A 141 10.72 -14.95 2.89
C LEU A 141 10.54 -13.67 3.71
N GLY A 142 10.35 -12.53 3.06
CA GLY A 142 10.01 -11.28 3.73
C GLY A 142 8.71 -11.39 4.53
N GLY A 143 7.64 -11.89 3.92
CA GLY A 143 6.36 -12.08 4.60
C GLY A 143 6.45 -13.03 5.80
N VAL A 144 7.18 -14.14 5.66
CA VAL A 144 7.40 -15.09 6.77
C VAL A 144 8.21 -14.45 7.90
N LEU A 145 9.27 -13.69 7.60
CA LEU A 145 10.03 -12.95 8.62
C LEU A 145 9.15 -11.92 9.33
N GLY A 146 8.29 -11.21 8.60
CA GLY A 146 7.38 -10.23 9.16
C GLY A 146 6.40 -10.85 10.17
N ILE A 147 5.84 -12.03 9.86
CA ILE A 147 4.99 -12.78 10.79
C ILE A 147 5.78 -13.16 12.05
N LEU A 148 6.93 -13.81 11.87
CA LEU A 148 7.73 -14.34 12.98
C LEU A 148 8.29 -13.25 13.89
N PHE A 149 8.72 -12.11 13.32
CA PHE A 149 9.25 -10.99 14.09
C PHE A 149 8.15 -10.20 14.82
N LEU A 150 6.90 -10.24 14.32
CA LEU A 150 5.81 -9.53 14.96
C LEU A 150 5.22 -10.27 16.17
N ILE A 151 5.08 -11.61 16.11
CA ILE A 151 4.38 -12.38 17.14
C ILE A 151 4.85 -12.07 18.57
N PRO A 152 6.17 -11.93 18.87
CA PRO A 152 6.64 -11.57 20.20
C PRO A 152 6.08 -10.24 20.73
N PHE A 153 5.72 -9.31 19.83
CA PHE A 153 5.19 -7.99 20.19
C PHE A 153 3.66 -7.93 20.23
N ARG A 154 2.95 -9.00 19.82
CA ARG A 154 1.49 -9.04 19.79
C ARG A 154 0.88 -8.68 21.14
N LYS A 155 1.33 -9.32 22.20
CA LYS A 155 0.80 -9.11 23.56
C LYS A 155 0.88 -7.64 23.96
N TYR A 156 2.01 -7.00 23.69
CA TYR A 156 2.22 -5.59 23.99
C TYR A 156 1.22 -4.68 23.25
N PHE A 157 1.19 -4.75 21.90
CA PHE A 157 0.35 -3.86 21.12
C PHE A 157 -1.15 -4.14 21.26
N VAL A 158 -1.53 -5.40 21.36
CA VAL A 158 -2.93 -5.84 21.27
C VAL A 158 -3.61 -5.87 22.62
N LYS A 159 -2.92 -6.40 23.66
CA LYS A 159 -3.47 -6.64 25.00
C LYS A 159 -3.02 -5.61 26.02
N ASP A 160 -1.69 -5.45 26.21
CA ASP A 160 -1.16 -4.62 27.31
C ASP A 160 -1.46 -3.13 27.09
N LYS A 161 -1.52 -2.70 25.80
CA LYS A 161 -1.92 -1.36 25.37
C LYS A 161 -3.39 -1.30 24.94
N HIS A 162 -4.25 -2.07 25.58
CA HIS A 162 -5.68 -2.07 25.31
C HIS A 162 -6.30 -0.68 25.55
N GLY A 163 -6.98 -0.16 24.52
CA GLY A 163 -7.65 1.15 24.58
C GLY A 163 -6.72 2.38 24.48
N GLU A 164 -5.38 2.19 24.45
CA GLU A 164 -4.44 3.29 24.22
C GLU A 164 -4.26 3.57 22.72
N TYR A 165 -4.31 2.54 21.88
CA TYR A 165 -4.16 2.64 20.43
C TYR A 165 -5.53 2.54 19.74
N PRO A 166 -5.85 3.47 18.82
CA PRO A 166 -7.17 3.50 18.15
C PRO A 166 -7.41 2.37 17.16
N PHE A 167 -6.37 1.82 16.51
CA PHE A 167 -6.47 0.79 15.46
C PHE A 167 -7.61 1.06 14.47
N PRO A 168 -7.59 2.15 13.70
CA PRO A 168 -8.77 2.60 12.95
C PRO A 168 -9.24 1.57 11.92
N GLU A 169 -8.34 0.89 11.23
CA GLU A 169 -8.68 -0.15 10.25
C GLU A 169 -9.23 -1.42 10.91
N ALA A 170 -8.61 -1.87 12.02
CA ALA A 170 -9.12 -3.01 12.78
C ALA A 170 -10.52 -2.70 13.34
N THR A 171 -10.77 -1.46 13.77
CA THR A 171 -12.08 -1.01 14.23
C THR A 171 -13.12 -1.15 13.13
N ALA A 172 -12.85 -0.62 11.93
CA ALA A 172 -13.76 -0.70 10.79
C ALA A 172 -14.04 -2.15 10.36
N SER A 173 -13.00 -2.98 10.25
CA SER A 173 -13.13 -4.40 9.89
C SER A 173 -13.93 -5.17 10.94
N THR A 174 -13.70 -4.90 12.22
CA THR A 174 -14.44 -5.53 13.33
C THR A 174 -15.93 -5.16 13.30
N GLN A 175 -16.27 -3.89 13.02
CA GLN A 175 -17.65 -3.45 12.87
C GLN A 175 -18.37 -4.23 11.76
N VAL A 176 -17.71 -4.42 10.61
CA VAL A 176 -18.24 -5.21 9.52
C VAL A 176 -18.51 -6.65 9.93
N LEU A 177 -17.53 -7.30 10.55
CA LEU A 177 -17.65 -8.71 10.97
C LEU A 177 -18.77 -8.91 12.00
N VAL A 178 -18.92 -7.99 12.97
CA VAL A 178 -19.99 -8.02 13.98
C VAL A 178 -21.36 -7.75 13.36
N SER A 179 -21.45 -6.80 12.42
CA SER A 179 -22.74 -6.49 11.76
C SER A 179 -23.24 -7.66 10.92
N GLY A 180 -22.32 -8.50 10.43
CA GLY A 180 -22.64 -9.68 9.66
C GLY A 180 -23.44 -10.75 10.42
N GLU A 181 -23.28 -10.84 11.72
CA GLU A 181 -24.12 -11.72 12.55
C GLU A 181 -25.59 -11.25 12.61
N LYS A 182 -25.86 -9.97 12.33
CA LYS A 182 -27.21 -9.36 12.35
C LYS A 182 -27.90 -9.33 10.99
N GLY A 183 -27.25 -9.80 9.91
CA GLY A 183 -27.81 -9.87 8.54
C GLY A 183 -26.99 -9.10 7.51
N GLY A 184 -26.41 -9.79 6.55
CA GLY A 184 -25.39 -9.32 5.59
C GLY A 184 -25.82 -8.29 4.51
N ASP A 185 -26.75 -7.38 4.82
CA ASP A 185 -27.25 -6.34 3.88
C ASP A 185 -26.15 -5.35 3.39
N GLN A 186 -25.03 -5.30 4.09
CA GLN A 186 -23.90 -4.41 3.74
C GLN A 186 -23.07 -4.90 2.53
N ALA A 187 -23.07 -6.18 2.24
CA ALA A 187 -22.36 -6.73 1.07
C ALA A 187 -22.95 -6.25 -0.26
N LYS A 188 -24.26 -6.02 -0.32
CA LYS A 188 -24.96 -5.63 -1.56
C LYS A 188 -24.48 -4.29 -2.13
N PRO A 189 -24.37 -3.18 -1.36
CA PRO A 189 -23.81 -1.92 -1.85
C PRO A 189 -22.37 -2.06 -2.37
N LEU A 190 -21.52 -2.82 -1.68
CA LEU A 190 -20.15 -3.08 -2.10
C LEU A 190 -20.09 -3.81 -3.45
N LEU A 191 -20.83 -4.91 -3.59
CA LEU A 191 -20.85 -5.72 -4.82
C LEU A 191 -21.42 -4.94 -6.00
N MET A 192 -22.50 -4.16 -5.78
CA MET A 192 -23.08 -3.32 -6.83
C MET A 192 -22.11 -2.22 -7.27
N ALA A 193 -21.43 -1.57 -6.32
CA ALA A 193 -20.42 -0.58 -6.64
C ALA A 193 -19.20 -1.21 -7.32
N GLY A 194 -18.81 -2.41 -6.91
CA GLY A 194 -17.76 -3.19 -7.56
C GLY A 194 -18.09 -3.53 -9.02
N LEU A 195 -19.34 -3.88 -9.28
CA LEU A 195 -19.81 -4.13 -10.65
C LEU A 195 -19.80 -2.82 -11.48
N VAL A 196 -20.32 -1.72 -10.94
CA VAL A 196 -20.37 -0.43 -11.65
C VAL A 196 -18.95 0.10 -11.92
N GLY A 197 -18.10 0.18 -10.89
CA GLY A 197 -16.72 0.65 -11.03
C GLY A 197 -15.87 -0.29 -11.90
N GLY A 198 -16.06 -1.60 -11.73
CA GLY A 198 -15.35 -2.60 -12.52
C GLY A 198 -15.73 -2.54 -14.01
N LEU A 199 -17.01 -2.46 -14.35
CA LEU A 199 -17.43 -2.30 -15.74
C LEU A 199 -16.96 -0.98 -16.34
N TYR A 200 -16.99 0.09 -15.56
CA TYR A 200 -16.50 1.40 -16.00
C TYR A 200 -15.01 1.33 -16.37
N ASP A 201 -14.15 0.87 -15.47
CA ASP A 201 -12.70 0.78 -15.70
C ASP A 201 -12.36 -0.30 -16.76
N PHE A 202 -13.15 -1.39 -16.87
CA PHE A 202 -13.01 -2.39 -17.91
C PHE A 202 -13.28 -1.86 -19.31
N ILE A 203 -14.32 -1.04 -19.48
CA ILE A 203 -14.68 -0.42 -20.76
C ILE A 203 -13.54 0.50 -21.21
N VAL A 204 -13.00 1.31 -20.31
CA VAL A 204 -11.87 2.19 -20.59
C VAL A 204 -10.61 1.39 -20.94
N GLY A 205 -10.24 0.45 -20.08
CA GLY A 205 -8.97 -0.29 -20.21
C GLY A 205 -8.95 -1.31 -21.35
N THR A 206 -10.10 -1.86 -21.74
CA THR A 206 -10.20 -2.93 -22.75
C THR A 206 -10.63 -2.42 -24.11
N PHE A 207 -11.66 -1.57 -24.16
CA PHE A 207 -12.24 -1.10 -25.42
C PHE A 207 -11.77 0.30 -25.80
N GLY A 208 -11.31 1.12 -24.84
CA GLY A 208 -10.91 2.50 -25.11
C GLY A 208 -12.06 3.37 -25.62
N TRP A 209 -13.30 3.17 -25.10
CA TRP A 209 -14.45 3.97 -25.52
C TRP A 209 -14.32 5.45 -25.16
N TRP A 210 -13.51 5.76 -24.17
CA TRP A 210 -13.06 7.13 -23.86
C TRP A 210 -11.65 7.08 -23.28
N ASN A 211 -10.98 8.24 -23.26
CA ASN A 211 -9.64 8.34 -22.75
C ASN A 211 -9.62 8.20 -21.22
N GLU A 212 -8.60 7.55 -20.69
CA GLU A 212 -8.44 7.39 -19.26
C GLU A 212 -8.12 8.70 -18.54
N ASN A 213 -7.49 9.64 -19.23
CA ASN A 213 -7.11 10.94 -18.72
C ASN A 213 -7.80 12.05 -19.51
N PHE A 214 -8.22 13.09 -18.80
CA PHE A 214 -8.62 14.36 -19.39
C PHE A 214 -7.49 15.38 -19.21
N THR A 215 -7.16 16.14 -20.26
CA THR A 215 -6.10 17.15 -20.19
C THR A 215 -6.59 18.51 -20.68
N SER A 216 -5.96 19.60 -20.14
CA SER A 216 -6.24 20.96 -20.63
C SER A 216 -5.75 21.20 -22.06
N ARG A 217 -4.91 20.33 -22.62
CA ARG A 217 -4.37 20.44 -23.98
C ARG A 217 -5.41 20.21 -25.07
N ILE A 218 -6.57 19.68 -24.73
CA ILE A 218 -7.69 19.51 -25.67
C ILE A 218 -8.13 20.82 -26.32
N CYS A 219 -7.90 21.94 -25.64
CA CYS A 219 -8.20 23.29 -26.19
C CYS A 219 -6.90 23.93 -26.71
N GLY A 220 -6.93 24.55 -27.86
CA GLY A 220 -5.74 25.19 -28.44
C GLY A 220 -5.08 26.28 -27.57
N TRP A 221 -5.85 26.95 -26.70
CA TRP A 221 -5.30 27.86 -25.70
C TRP A 221 -4.58 27.10 -24.57
N GLY A 222 -5.06 25.90 -24.20
CA GLY A 222 -4.43 25.06 -23.19
C GLY A 222 -3.08 24.51 -23.67
N GLU A 223 -2.95 24.12 -24.93
CA GLU A 223 -1.68 23.73 -25.55
C GLU A 223 -0.68 24.89 -25.52
N THR A 224 -1.13 26.10 -25.91
CA THR A 224 -0.29 27.32 -25.87
C THR A 224 0.21 27.62 -24.44
N ILE A 225 -0.62 27.43 -23.42
CA ILE A 225 -0.23 27.59 -22.00
C ILE A 225 0.78 26.53 -21.59
N ALA A 226 0.57 25.27 -21.98
CA ALA A 226 1.49 24.18 -21.70
C ALA A 226 2.87 24.41 -22.31
N ASP A 227 2.93 24.88 -23.55
CA ASP A 227 4.19 25.12 -24.25
C ASP A 227 4.94 26.36 -23.72
N LYS A 228 4.23 27.48 -23.54
CA LYS A 228 4.86 28.76 -23.15
C LYS A 228 5.13 28.86 -21.65
N PHE A 229 4.19 28.44 -20.82
CA PHE A 229 4.24 28.61 -19.37
C PHE A 229 4.51 27.31 -18.63
N LYS A 230 4.59 26.17 -19.32
CA LYS A 230 4.78 24.83 -18.76
C LYS A 230 3.69 24.44 -17.75
N LEU A 231 2.50 25.02 -17.88
CA LEU A 231 1.35 24.75 -17.02
C LEU A 231 0.41 23.76 -17.70
N VAL A 232 0.16 22.65 -17.05
CA VAL A 232 -0.73 21.59 -17.52
C VAL A 232 -1.71 21.21 -16.43
N PHE A 233 -2.96 20.98 -16.80
CA PHE A 233 -3.97 20.32 -15.97
C PHE A 233 -4.26 18.94 -16.56
N LYS A 234 -4.15 17.90 -15.74
CA LYS A 234 -4.47 16.51 -16.10
C LYS A 234 -5.20 15.83 -14.96
N ILE A 235 -6.23 15.06 -15.29
CA ILE A 235 -6.97 14.26 -14.29
C ILE A 235 -7.30 12.89 -14.85
N ASN A 236 -7.00 11.84 -14.10
CA ASN A 236 -7.43 10.47 -14.39
C ASN A 236 -8.90 10.31 -14.03
N THR A 237 -9.67 9.70 -14.89
CA THR A 237 -11.13 9.54 -14.75
C THR A 237 -11.53 8.15 -14.25
N GLY A 238 -10.58 7.34 -13.77
CA GLY A 238 -10.82 5.97 -13.32
C GLY A 238 -11.63 5.87 -12.03
N ALA A 239 -12.50 4.86 -11.96
CA ALA A 239 -13.37 4.61 -10.80
C ALA A 239 -12.57 4.20 -9.56
N ALA A 240 -11.54 3.35 -9.75
CA ALA A 240 -10.71 2.89 -8.63
C ALA A 240 -9.96 4.05 -7.95
N VAL A 241 -9.43 5.00 -8.72
CA VAL A 241 -8.69 6.16 -8.19
C VAL A 241 -9.63 7.12 -7.46
N LEU A 242 -10.84 7.35 -8.00
CA LEU A 242 -11.88 8.14 -7.32
C LEU A 242 -12.27 7.52 -5.98
N GLY A 243 -12.48 6.21 -5.96
CA GLY A 243 -12.78 5.45 -4.73
C GLY A 243 -11.67 5.57 -3.69
N LEU A 244 -10.40 5.47 -4.10
CA LEU A 244 -9.26 5.65 -3.21
C LEU A 244 -9.26 7.04 -2.58
N GLY A 245 -9.52 8.10 -3.36
CA GLY A 245 -9.65 9.46 -2.85
C GLY A 245 -10.74 9.62 -1.80
N TYR A 246 -11.87 8.96 -1.98
CA TYR A 246 -12.95 8.95 -0.99
C TYR A 246 -12.51 8.35 0.36
N ILE A 247 -11.76 7.23 0.33
CA ILE A 247 -11.28 6.55 1.55
C ILE A 247 -10.18 7.35 2.23
N VAL A 248 -9.24 7.92 1.47
CA VAL A 248 -8.14 8.75 1.99
C VAL A 248 -8.69 9.98 2.73
N GLY A 249 -9.81 10.52 2.28
CA GLY A 249 -10.48 11.67 2.86
C GLY A 249 -9.83 13.01 2.49
N LEU A 250 -10.59 14.10 2.70
CA LEU A 250 -10.23 15.44 2.23
C LEU A 250 -8.87 15.94 2.74
N LYS A 251 -8.59 15.74 4.03
CA LYS A 251 -7.37 16.30 4.66
C LYS A 251 -6.08 15.79 4.01
N TYR A 252 -5.93 14.49 3.88
CA TYR A 252 -4.73 13.89 3.29
C TYR A 252 -4.70 14.05 1.77
N ALA A 253 -5.85 13.89 1.10
CA ALA A 253 -5.96 14.12 -0.32
C ALA A 253 -5.59 15.57 -0.71
N ALA A 254 -6.00 16.56 0.08
CA ALA A 254 -5.61 17.96 -0.14
C ALA A 254 -4.10 18.19 0.03
N ILE A 255 -3.47 17.55 1.02
CA ILE A 255 -2.01 17.67 1.24
C ILE A 255 -1.23 17.02 0.08
N ILE A 256 -1.64 15.83 -0.36
CA ILE A 256 -1.04 15.15 -1.52
C ILE A 256 -1.21 16.02 -2.78
N CYS A 257 -2.42 16.51 -3.01
CA CYS A 257 -2.70 17.37 -4.16
C CYS A 257 -1.92 18.69 -4.11
N ALA A 258 -1.77 19.31 -2.92
CA ALA A 258 -0.95 20.51 -2.75
C ALA A 258 0.52 20.26 -3.13
N GLY A 259 1.09 19.11 -2.75
CA GLY A 259 2.43 18.69 -3.19
C GLY A 259 2.53 18.58 -4.72
N SER A 260 1.52 17.99 -5.34
CA SER A 260 1.45 17.86 -6.80
C SER A 260 1.35 19.22 -7.51
N LEU A 261 0.46 20.09 -7.04
CA LEU A 261 0.30 21.43 -7.60
C LEU A 261 1.57 22.29 -7.40
N ALA A 262 2.25 22.16 -6.25
CA ALA A 262 3.51 22.83 -6.01
C ALA A 262 4.58 22.44 -7.07
N VAL A 263 4.65 21.16 -7.42
CA VAL A 263 5.59 20.70 -8.46
C VAL A 263 5.15 21.16 -9.84
N TRP A 264 3.93 20.86 -10.24
CA TRP A 264 3.47 21.05 -11.61
C TRP A 264 3.16 22.50 -11.97
N TRP A 265 2.76 23.33 -10.99
CA TRP A 265 2.37 24.72 -11.26
C TRP A 265 3.35 25.76 -10.72
N ILE A 266 4.33 25.36 -9.90
CA ILE A 266 5.35 26.27 -9.38
C ILE A 266 6.75 25.82 -9.81
N ILE A 267 7.15 24.58 -9.48
CA ILE A 267 8.53 24.11 -9.68
C ILE A 267 8.84 23.90 -11.17
N VAL A 268 7.99 23.19 -11.91
CA VAL A 268 8.18 22.91 -13.34
C VAL A 268 8.24 24.22 -14.16
N PRO A 269 7.27 25.15 -14.03
CA PRO A 269 7.36 26.47 -14.66
C PRO A 269 8.58 27.27 -14.20
N GLY A 270 8.91 27.22 -12.90
CA GLY A 270 10.06 27.90 -12.32
C GLY A 270 11.39 27.43 -12.93
N ILE A 271 11.58 26.12 -13.06
CA ILE A 271 12.77 25.54 -13.70
C ILE A 271 12.90 26.06 -15.14
N SER A 272 11.79 26.08 -15.90
CA SER A 272 11.79 26.60 -17.25
C SER A 272 12.05 28.12 -17.32
N LEU A 273 11.57 28.88 -16.34
CA LEU A 273 11.76 30.34 -16.29
C LEU A 273 13.21 30.72 -15.97
N PHE A 274 13.81 30.04 -14.97
CA PHE A 274 15.15 30.43 -14.47
C PHE A 274 16.29 29.80 -15.28
N TRP A 275 16.10 28.58 -15.81
CA TRP A 275 17.13 27.85 -16.55
C TRP A 275 16.72 27.46 -17.96
N GLY A 276 15.73 28.14 -18.56
CA GLY A 276 15.16 27.76 -19.86
C GLY A 276 16.17 27.65 -20.98
N ASP A 277 17.15 28.55 -21.03
CA ASP A 277 18.17 28.59 -22.11
C ASP A 277 19.35 27.62 -21.88
N GLN A 278 19.35 26.88 -20.77
CA GLN A 278 20.43 25.96 -20.40
C GLN A 278 20.06 24.49 -20.65
N VAL A 279 21.08 23.68 -20.95
CA VAL A 279 21.01 22.23 -20.97
C VAL A 279 21.50 21.74 -19.61
N LEU A 280 20.60 21.27 -18.76
CA LEU A 280 20.92 20.79 -17.42
C LEU A 280 21.15 19.28 -17.46
N ASN A 281 22.38 18.86 -17.76
CA ASN A 281 22.76 17.47 -17.98
C ASN A 281 23.80 16.92 -16.97
N ALA A 282 23.99 17.62 -15.84
CA ALA A 282 25.03 17.27 -14.87
C ALA A 282 24.93 15.83 -14.30
N TRP A 283 23.74 15.26 -14.25
CA TRP A 283 23.48 13.91 -13.77
C TRP A 283 22.91 12.95 -14.83
N ASN A 284 22.52 13.48 -16.00
CA ASN A 284 22.06 12.68 -17.13
C ASN A 284 22.65 13.26 -18.42
N PRO A 285 23.80 12.71 -18.90
CA PRO A 285 24.48 13.19 -20.11
C PRO A 285 23.65 13.07 -21.39
N ASP A 286 22.62 12.24 -21.41
CA ASP A 286 21.76 12.02 -22.58
C ASP A 286 20.82 13.22 -22.84
N ILE A 287 20.69 14.12 -21.87
CA ILE A 287 19.92 15.35 -22.03
C ILE A 287 20.73 16.34 -22.89
N THR A 288 20.27 16.55 -24.11
CA THR A 288 20.88 17.47 -25.08
C THR A 288 19.99 18.69 -25.39
N THR A 289 18.74 18.66 -24.93
CA THR A 289 17.73 19.68 -25.20
C THR A 289 17.73 20.78 -24.14
N ALA A 290 17.62 22.05 -24.54
CA ALA A 290 17.44 23.14 -23.57
C ALA A 290 16.12 22.99 -22.81
N VAL A 291 16.09 23.40 -21.54
CA VAL A 291 14.91 23.23 -20.67
C VAL A 291 13.66 23.92 -21.25
N ARG A 292 13.83 25.05 -21.96
CA ARG A 292 12.73 25.77 -22.62
C ARG A 292 12.01 24.91 -23.67
N ASP A 293 12.75 24.07 -24.38
CA ASP A 293 12.24 23.25 -25.49
C ASP A 293 11.68 21.91 -25.01
N MET A 294 11.84 21.61 -23.70
CA MET A 294 11.28 20.41 -23.09
C MET A 294 9.78 20.55 -22.83
N SER A 295 9.04 19.45 -22.93
CA SER A 295 7.66 19.40 -22.44
C SER A 295 7.59 19.50 -20.90
N PRO A 296 6.47 19.97 -20.33
CA PRO A 296 6.29 19.98 -18.87
C PRO A 296 6.52 18.61 -18.22
N GLU A 297 6.10 17.54 -18.90
CA GLU A 297 6.26 16.16 -18.45
C GLU A 297 7.73 15.74 -18.40
N LEU A 298 8.53 16.17 -19.37
CA LEU A 298 9.97 15.88 -19.40
C LEU A 298 10.71 16.65 -18.29
N ILE A 299 10.39 17.93 -18.09
CA ILE A 299 10.95 18.73 -16.98
C ILE A 299 10.58 18.09 -15.63
N PHE A 300 9.36 17.63 -15.48
CA PHE A 300 8.94 16.89 -14.28
C PHE A 300 9.76 15.61 -14.09
N LYS A 301 9.88 14.79 -15.14
CA LYS A 301 10.57 13.50 -15.09
C LYS A 301 12.06 13.65 -14.75
N GLU A 302 12.74 14.56 -15.41
CA GLU A 302 14.19 14.70 -15.33
C GLU A 302 14.65 15.50 -14.10
N TYR A 303 13.85 16.47 -13.63
CA TYR A 303 14.26 17.38 -12.55
C TYR A 303 13.32 17.38 -11.36
N ALA A 304 12.07 17.78 -11.52
CA ALA A 304 11.20 18.10 -10.40
C ALA A 304 10.82 16.86 -9.55
N LYS A 305 10.67 15.70 -10.17
CA LYS A 305 10.41 14.43 -9.50
C LYS A 305 11.48 14.08 -8.45
N SER A 306 12.75 14.42 -8.72
CA SER A 306 13.87 14.17 -7.81
C SER A 306 13.74 14.93 -6.47
N ILE A 307 13.11 16.10 -6.48
CA ILE A 307 12.80 16.84 -5.25
C ILE A 307 11.81 16.03 -4.38
N GLY A 308 10.78 15.43 -5.00
CA GLY A 308 9.84 14.53 -4.32
C GLY A 308 10.54 13.32 -3.69
N ILE A 309 11.49 12.69 -4.40
CA ILE A 309 12.30 11.57 -3.88
C ILE A 309 13.05 11.96 -2.61
N GLY A 310 13.75 13.10 -2.62
CA GLY A 310 14.46 13.61 -1.45
C GLY A 310 13.53 13.88 -0.26
N GLY A 311 12.34 14.42 -0.54
CA GLY A 311 11.29 14.65 0.45
C GLY A 311 10.77 13.35 1.09
N ILE A 312 10.52 12.32 0.29
CA ILE A 312 10.09 11.00 0.78
C ILE A 312 11.17 10.36 1.67
N ALA A 313 12.42 10.40 1.22
CA ALA A 313 13.55 9.85 1.97
C ALA A 313 13.70 10.51 3.35
N MET A 314 13.69 11.84 3.40
CA MET A 314 13.79 12.59 4.66
C MET A 314 12.56 12.35 5.55
N ALA A 315 11.36 12.30 5.02
CA ALA A 315 10.15 11.98 5.77
C ALA A 315 10.21 10.58 6.39
N GLY A 316 10.80 9.60 5.69
CA GLY A 316 11.10 8.27 6.21
C GLY A 316 12.06 8.31 7.41
N ILE A 317 13.17 9.05 7.30
CA ILE A 317 14.13 9.24 8.38
C ILE A 317 13.48 9.87 9.61
N ILE A 318 12.70 10.94 9.42
CA ILE A 318 11.95 11.60 10.50
C ILE A 318 10.99 10.62 11.17
N GLY A 319 10.31 9.77 10.41
CA GLY A 319 9.42 8.73 10.93
C GLY A 319 10.12 7.77 11.87
N ILE A 320 11.31 7.29 11.50
CA ILE A 320 12.14 6.40 12.34
C ILE A 320 12.61 7.11 13.60
N VAL A 321 13.14 8.33 13.47
CA VAL A 321 13.62 9.11 14.64
C VAL A 321 12.49 9.33 15.65
N ARG A 322 11.27 9.65 15.18
CA ARG A 322 10.09 9.81 16.05
C ARG A 322 9.67 8.51 16.73
N SER A 323 9.85 7.38 16.06
CA SER A 323 9.52 6.06 16.59
C SER A 323 10.60 5.43 17.46
N TRP A 324 11.77 6.09 17.65
CA TRP A 324 12.92 5.52 18.36
C TRP A 324 12.60 5.09 19.79
N GLY A 325 11.81 5.87 20.53
CA GLY A 325 11.37 5.52 21.89
C GLY A 325 10.54 4.23 21.94
N ILE A 326 9.74 3.98 20.90
CA ILE A 326 8.91 2.79 20.77
C ILE A 326 9.75 1.58 20.42
N ILE A 327 10.71 1.74 19.50
CA ILE A 327 11.67 0.70 19.14
C ILE A 327 12.42 0.24 20.40
N LYS A 328 12.92 1.19 21.20
CA LYS A 328 13.62 0.89 22.45
C LYS A 328 12.75 0.13 23.45
N SER A 329 11.49 0.52 23.63
CA SER A 329 10.57 -0.16 24.54
C SER A 329 10.20 -1.56 24.04
N ALA A 330 10.00 -1.74 22.73
CA ALA A 330 9.69 -3.02 22.13
C ALA A 330 10.87 -4.01 22.20
N VAL A 331 12.11 -3.55 21.96
CA VAL A 331 13.32 -4.38 22.12
C VAL A 331 13.52 -4.78 23.59
N SER A 332 13.28 -3.86 24.53
CA SER A 332 13.34 -4.16 25.96
C SER A 332 12.32 -5.24 26.38
N LEU A 333 11.12 -5.18 25.85
CA LEU A 333 10.06 -6.18 26.09
C LEU A 333 10.43 -7.54 25.52
N ALA A 334 10.90 -7.61 24.26
CA ALA A 334 11.31 -8.86 23.64
C ALA A 334 12.44 -9.53 24.43
N THR A 335 13.43 -8.75 24.88
CA THR A 335 14.52 -9.29 25.71
C THR A 335 14.07 -9.71 27.10
N SER A 336 13.05 -9.08 27.70
CA SER A 336 12.50 -9.47 28.99
C SER A 336 11.66 -10.76 28.90
N GLU A 337 10.91 -10.94 27.83
CA GLU A 337 10.13 -12.17 27.59
C GLU A 337 11.02 -13.37 27.23
N MET A 338 12.13 -13.14 26.50
CA MET A 338 13.13 -14.19 26.23
C MET A 338 13.89 -14.66 27.49
N LYS A 339 14.07 -13.79 28.51
CA LYS A 339 14.79 -14.10 29.76
C LYS A 339 13.97 -14.86 30.81
N GLY A 340 12.77 -15.25 30.50
CA GLY A 340 12.07 -16.27 31.27
C GLY A 340 10.93 -15.80 32.17
N LYS A 341 9.73 -16.00 31.69
CA LYS A 341 8.65 -16.49 32.55
C LYS A 341 8.32 -17.90 32.11
N LYS A 342 8.28 -18.83 33.08
CA LYS A 342 7.73 -20.19 32.90
C LYS A 342 6.40 -20.06 32.18
N ALA A 343 6.20 -20.84 31.12
CA ALA A 343 4.92 -20.93 30.43
C ALA A 343 3.84 -21.18 31.50
N GLU A 344 2.90 -20.26 31.65
CA GLU A 344 1.72 -20.48 32.48
C GLU A 344 0.97 -21.65 31.84
N GLU A 345 0.82 -22.75 32.56
CA GLU A 345 0.18 -23.99 32.09
C GLU A 345 -1.31 -23.83 31.72
N ASN A 346 -1.95 -22.70 32.06
CA ASN A 346 -3.36 -22.38 31.79
C ASN A 346 -3.56 -21.05 31.08
N VAL A 347 -3.01 -20.93 29.85
CA VAL A 347 -3.31 -19.74 29.02
C VAL A 347 -4.67 -19.91 28.34
N GLU A 348 -5.56 -18.94 28.52
CA GLU A 348 -6.86 -18.87 27.82
C GLU A 348 -6.68 -19.01 26.30
N ARG A 349 -7.63 -19.64 25.61
CA ARG A 349 -7.63 -19.84 24.16
C ARG A 349 -7.32 -18.54 23.39
N THR A 350 -7.93 -17.44 23.82
CA THR A 350 -7.82 -16.10 23.19
C THR A 350 -6.47 -15.41 23.43
N GLN A 351 -5.58 -16.02 24.22
CA GLN A 351 -4.22 -15.50 24.49
C GLN A 351 -3.12 -16.51 24.11
N LYS A 352 -3.49 -17.62 23.46
CA LYS A 352 -2.56 -18.67 23.10
C LYS A 352 -1.91 -18.36 21.75
N ASP A 353 -0.65 -17.93 21.78
CA ASP A 353 0.21 -17.70 20.61
C ASP A 353 0.96 -18.97 20.20
N LEU A 354 1.66 -18.92 19.07
CA LEU A 354 2.70 -19.88 18.71
C LEU A 354 3.80 -19.87 19.79
N SER A 355 4.34 -21.05 20.10
CA SER A 355 5.39 -21.15 21.13
C SER A 355 6.65 -20.38 20.69
N MET A 356 7.32 -19.73 21.65
CA MET A 356 8.57 -18.98 21.38
C MET A 356 9.66 -19.88 20.79
N LYS A 357 9.64 -21.18 21.08
CA LYS A 357 10.57 -22.15 20.44
C LYS A 357 10.31 -22.28 18.94
N ILE A 358 9.03 -22.36 18.53
CA ILE A 358 8.65 -22.41 17.11
C ILE A 358 9.04 -21.09 16.41
N ILE A 359 8.80 -19.96 17.06
CA ILE A 359 9.13 -18.63 16.51
C ILE A 359 10.65 -18.49 16.35
N ALA A 360 11.43 -18.83 17.34
CA ALA A 360 12.89 -18.75 17.30
C ALA A 360 13.48 -19.70 16.24
N PHE A 361 13.04 -20.97 16.22
CA PHE A 361 13.48 -21.94 15.22
C PHE A 361 13.04 -21.52 13.81
N GLY A 362 11.78 -21.09 13.64
CA GLY A 362 11.25 -20.61 12.37
C GLY A 362 11.99 -19.39 11.86
N SER A 363 12.31 -18.43 12.72
CA SER A 363 13.10 -17.24 12.36
C SER A 363 14.51 -17.62 11.91
N LEU A 364 15.19 -18.49 12.65
CA LEU A 364 16.52 -18.97 12.29
C LEU A 364 16.50 -19.75 10.97
N PHE A 365 15.53 -20.61 10.78
CA PHE A 365 15.34 -21.40 9.55
C PHE A 365 15.06 -20.49 8.36
N THR A 366 14.18 -19.49 8.51
CA THR A 366 13.88 -18.53 7.45
C THR A 366 15.11 -17.68 7.10
N LEU A 367 15.86 -17.22 8.10
CA LEU A 367 17.13 -16.51 7.86
C LEU A 367 18.15 -17.39 7.15
N LEU A 368 18.21 -18.69 7.47
CA LEU A 368 19.06 -19.65 6.72
C LEU A 368 18.62 -19.74 5.25
N LEU A 369 17.31 -19.80 4.97
CA LEU A 369 16.80 -19.79 3.58
C LEU A 369 17.14 -18.47 2.87
N VAL A 370 17.08 -17.34 3.55
CA VAL A 370 17.50 -16.03 3.02
C VAL A 370 19.00 -16.07 2.68
N VAL A 371 19.86 -16.64 3.56
CA VAL A 371 21.29 -16.81 3.29
C VAL A 371 21.53 -17.65 2.03
N LEU A 372 20.86 -18.79 1.91
CA LEU A 372 20.99 -19.66 0.75
C LEU A 372 20.53 -18.96 -0.54
N PHE A 373 19.39 -18.29 -0.49
CA PHE A 373 18.86 -17.53 -1.63
C PHE A 373 19.84 -16.42 -2.05
N PHE A 374 20.33 -15.63 -1.11
CA PHE A 374 21.29 -14.56 -1.42
C PHE A 374 22.62 -15.14 -1.93
N TYR A 375 23.14 -16.18 -1.32
CA TYR A 375 24.44 -16.76 -1.70
C TYR A 375 24.42 -17.33 -3.11
N PHE A 376 23.39 -18.13 -3.44
CA PHE A 376 23.35 -18.84 -4.73
C PHE A 376 22.78 -18.01 -5.87
N ASP A 377 21.72 -17.23 -5.64
CA ASP A 377 21.02 -16.51 -6.72
C ASP A 377 21.48 -15.05 -6.84
N VAL A 378 21.54 -14.31 -5.72
CA VAL A 378 21.71 -12.86 -5.75
C VAL A 378 23.19 -12.43 -5.74
N MET A 379 24.03 -13.08 -4.92
CA MET A 379 25.44 -12.70 -4.71
C MET A 379 26.44 -13.59 -5.45
N GLN A 380 25.97 -14.53 -6.25
CA GLN A 380 26.79 -15.40 -7.11
C GLN A 380 27.96 -16.05 -6.37
N GLY A 381 27.75 -16.52 -5.14
CA GLY A 381 28.73 -17.23 -4.32
C GLY A 381 29.68 -16.35 -3.50
N ASN A 382 29.50 -15.03 -3.44
CA ASN A 382 30.33 -14.16 -2.63
C ASN A 382 29.89 -14.18 -1.15
N ILE A 383 30.71 -14.78 -0.29
CA ILE A 383 30.43 -14.94 1.14
C ILE A 383 30.36 -13.59 1.88
N LEU A 384 31.32 -12.68 1.61
CA LEU A 384 31.34 -11.38 2.29
C LEU A 384 30.09 -10.58 2.01
N HIS A 385 29.68 -10.46 0.76
CA HIS A 385 28.48 -9.74 0.37
C HIS A 385 27.21 -10.40 0.95
N THR A 386 27.17 -11.75 0.98
CA THR A 386 26.05 -12.48 1.59
C THR A 386 25.95 -12.23 3.09
N VAL A 387 27.06 -12.25 3.83
CA VAL A 387 27.07 -11.97 5.29
C VAL A 387 26.59 -10.55 5.57
N VAL A 388 27.08 -9.57 4.82
CA VAL A 388 26.65 -8.18 4.99
C VAL A 388 25.14 -8.04 4.66
N ALA A 389 24.69 -8.64 3.59
CA ALA A 389 23.28 -8.61 3.18
C ALA A 389 22.35 -9.21 4.24
N ILE A 390 22.70 -10.37 4.81
CA ILE A 390 21.86 -11.00 5.83
C ILE A 390 21.81 -10.19 7.12
N LEU A 391 22.90 -9.59 7.53
CA LEU A 391 22.95 -8.70 8.70
C LEU A 391 22.05 -7.48 8.50
N LEU A 392 22.08 -6.89 7.29
CA LEU A 392 21.19 -5.78 6.93
C LEU A 392 19.73 -6.22 6.92
N VAL A 393 19.40 -7.31 6.22
CA VAL A 393 18.03 -7.81 6.11
C VAL A 393 17.47 -8.15 7.49
N ALA A 394 18.19 -8.91 8.30
CA ALA A 394 17.73 -9.30 9.62
C ALA A 394 17.57 -8.11 10.57
N GLY A 395 18.58 -7.22 10.62
CA GLY A 395 18.58 -6.06 11.51
C GLY A 395 17.51 -5.04 11.14
N ILE A 396 17.42 -4.67 9.87
CA ILE A 396 16.44 -3.67 9.40
C ILE A 396 15.01 -4.23 9.47
N SER A 397 14.79 -5.49 9.06
CA SER A 397 13.46 -6.11 9.14
C SER A 397 12.95 -6.17 10.59
N PHE A 398 13.81 -6.54 11.54
CA PHE A 398 13.41 -6.59 12.95
C PHE A 398 13.06 -5.20 13.51
N LEU A 399 13.88 -4.19 13.22
CA LEU A 399 13.60 -2.83 13.67
C LEU A 399 12.33 -2.26 13.03
N PHE A 400 12.17 -2.44 11.73
CA PHE A 400 11.04 -1.86 10.99
C PHE A 400 9.72 -2.57 11.25
N THR A 401 9.73 -3.85 11.62
CA THR A 401 8.55 -4.59 12.06
C THR A 401 7.84 -3.88 13.22
N THR A 402 8.58 -3.44 14.22
CA THR A 402 8.01 -2.75 15.38
C THR A 402 7.52 -1.35 15.04
N VAL A 403 8.23 -0.63 14.17
CA VAL A 403 7.83 0.70 13.70
C VAL A 403 6.54 0.63 12.88
N ALA A 404 6.44 -0.34 11.98
CA ALA A 404 5.24 -0.54 11.16
C ALA A 404 4.02 -0.90 12.00
N ALA A 405 4.18 -1.84 12.95
CA ALA A 405 3.11 -2.24 13.87
C ALA A 405 2.59 -1.04 14.70
N ASN A 406 3.49 -0.19 15.18
CA ASN A 406 3.11 1.01 15.92
C ASN A 406 2.43 2.07 15.06
N ALA A 407 2.95 2.30 13.85
CA ALA A 407 2.36 3.28 12.93
C ALA A 407 0.91 2.91 12.57
N ILE A 408 0.66 1.64 12.26
CA ILE A 408 -0.69 1.14 11.97
C ILE A 408 -1.59 1.21 13.20
N ALA A 409 -1.09 0.85 14.37
CA ALA A 409 -1.87 0.91 15.61
C ALA A 409 -2.38 2.33 15.91
N ILE A 410 -1.59 3.37 15.58
CA ILE A 410 -1.92 4.77 15.87
C ILE A 410 -2.67 5.44 14.71
N VAL A 411 -2.17 5.28 13.47
CA VAL A 411 -2.61 6.07 12.31
C VAL A 411 -3.50 5.25 11.36
N GLY A 412 -3.36 3.92 11.37
CA GLY A 412 -4.07 3.02 10.46
C GLY A 412 -3.46 2.97 9.05
N THR A 413 -2.28 3.56 8.84
CA THR A 413 -1.58 3.51 7.55
C THR A 413 -0.20 2.90 7.70
N ASN A 414 0.17 2.05 6.75
CA ASN A 414 1.47 1.39 6.72
C ASN A 414 2.52 2.32 6.09
N PRO A 415 3.61 2.70 6.76
CA PRO A 415 4.62 3.63 6.25
C PRO A 415 5.60 2.98 5.25
N VAL A 416 5.13 2.03 4.43
CA VAL A 416 5.98 1.19 3.59
C VAL A 416 6.82 2.00 2.61
N SER A 417 6.26 2.96 1.89
CA SER A 417 6.96 3.67 0.81
C SER A 417 8.20 4.43 1.28
N GLY A 418 8.09 5.18 2.37
CA GLY A 418 9.23 5.94 2.92
C GLY A 418 10.31 5.05 3.53
N MET A 419 9.90 4.02 4.27
CA MET A 419 10.82 3.07 4.90
C MET A 419 11.53 2.19 3.87
N THR A 420 10.85 1.85 2.76
CA THR A 420 11.43 1.13 1.63
C THR A 420 12.56 1.92 0.99
N LEU A 421 12.31 3.18 0.63
CA LEU A 421 13.32 4.02 -0.01
C LEU A 421 14.55 4.19 0.89
N MET A 422 14.33 4.39 2.19
CA MET A 422 15.43 4.48 3.16
C MET A 422 16.21 3.17 3.26
N THR A 423 15.53 2.02 3.29
CA THR A 423 16.19 0.70 3.29
C THR A 423 17.09 0.54 2.07
N LEU A 424 16.58 0.92 0.90
CA LEU A 424 17.33 0.81 -0.36
C LEU A 424 18.56 1.73 -0.37
N ILE A 425 18.42 2.97 0.07
CA ILE A 425 19.55 3.91 0.17
C ILE A 425 20.62 3.34 1.12
N LEU A 426 20.21 2.93 2.33
CA LEU A 426 21.13 2.40 3.34
C LEU A 426 21.83 1.13 2.85
N ALA A 427 21.05 0.17 2.31
CA ALA A 427 21.59 -1.07 1.78
C ALA A 427 22.56 -0.81 0.62
N SER A 428 22.19 0.06 -0.32
CA SER A 428 23.04 0.41 -1.45
C SER A 428 24.35 1.04 -1.03
N VAL A 429 24.33 2.02 -0.14
CA VAL A 429 25.53 2.68 0.38
C VAL A 429 26.47 1.68 1.07
N ILE A 430 25.93 0.79 1.90
CA ILE A 430 26.73 -0.21 2.60
C ILE A 430 27.29 -1.25 1.61
N MET A 431 26.48 -1.73 0.65
CA MET A 431 26.95 -2.70 -0.33
C MET A 431 28.02 -2.13 -1.25
N VAL A 432 27.91 -0.86 -1.65
CA VAL A 432 28.97 -0.16 -2.39
C VAL A 432 30.25 -0.04 -1.57
N ALA A 433 30.15 0.24 -0.27
CA ALA A 433 31.29 0.33 0.64
C ALA A 433 32.05 -1.00 0.78
N VAL A 434 31.35 -2.14 0.66
CA VAL A 434 31.99 -3.48 0.64
C VAL A 434 32.34 -3.96 -0.77
N GLY A 435 32.25 -3.08 -1.78
CA GLY A 435 32.73 -3.35 -3.14
C GLY A 435 31.70 -3.93 -4.11
N LEU A 436 30.42 -4.07 -3.72
CA LEU A 436 29.36 -4.53 -4.62
C LEU A 436 28.75 -3.35 -5.39
N LYS A 437 28.91 -3.33 -6.72
CA LYS A 437 28.51 -2.25 -7.62
C LYS A 437 27.88 -2.82 -8.91
N GLY A 438 27.36 -1.93 -9.75
CA GLY A 438 26.82 -2.27 -11.07
C GLY A 438 25.54 -3.10 -11.01
N ALA A 439 25.28 -3.87 -12.07
CA ALA A 439 24.06 -4.67 -12.25
C ALA A 439 23.79 -5.63 -11.08
N THR A 440 24.81 -6.38 -10.63
CA THR A 440 24.69 -7.29 -9.48
C THR A 440 24.36 -6.55 -8.20
N GLY A 441 24.95 -5.37 -7.98
CA GLY A 441 24.64 -4.53 -6.83
C GLY A 441 23.20 -3.99 -6.85
N MET A 442 22.69 -3.62 -8.01
CA MET A 442 21.30 -3.17 -8.18
C MET A 442 20.31 -4.30 -7.88
N VAL A 443 20.53 -5.49 -8.45
CA VAL A 443 19.70 -6.67 -8.15
C VAL A 443 19.72 -6.98 -6.66
N ALA A 444 20.92 -7.02 -6.06
CA ALA A 444 21.07 -7.31 -4.64
C ALA A 444 20.31 -6.32 -3.75
N SER A 445 20.44 -5.03 -4.00
CA SER A 445 19.76 -3.98 -3.20
C SER A 445 18.25 -4.05 -3.36
N LEU A 446 17.73 -4.25 -4.57
CA LEU A 446 16.28 -4.35 -4.81
C LEU A 446 15.68 -5.60 -4.19
N VAL A 447 16.35 -6.74 -4.28
CA VAL A 447 15.89 -7.99 -3.65
C VAL A 447 15.96 -7.89 -2.13
N MET A 448 17.04 -7.33 -1.55
CA MET A 448 17.09 -7.02 -0.11
C MET A 448 15.93 -6.09 0.31
N GLY A 449 15.72 -5.03 -0.45
CA GLY A 449 14.60 -4.11 -0.25
C GLY A 449 13.25 -4.84 -0.30
N GLY A 450 13.07 -5.75 -1.25
CA GLY A 450 11.85 -6.57 -1.37
C GLY A 450 11.60 -7.42 -0.15
N VAL A 451 12.62 -8.11 0.37
CA VAL A 451 12.51 -8.91 1.61
C VAL A 451 12.17 -8.03 2.81
N VAL A 452 12.92 -6.95 3.03
CA VAL A 452 12.72 -6.05 4.18
C VAL A 452 11.35 -5.38 4.13
N CYS A 453 10.96 -4.87 2.96
CA CYS A 453 9.70 -4.14 2.80
C CYS A 453 8.49 -5.05 2.94
N THR A 454 8.58 -6.29 2.46
CA THR A 454 7.53 -7.27 2.66
C THR A 454 7.43 -7.67 4.13
N ALA A 455 8.56 -7.79 4.86
CA ALA A 455 8.56 -8.07 6.28
C ALA A 455 7.88 -6.96 7.09
N LEU A 456 8.24 -5.70 6.87
CA LEU A 456 7.64 -4.57 7.58
C LEU A 456 6.15 -4.39 7.23
N SER A 457 5.80 -4.58 5.96
CA SER A 457 4.40 -4.49 5.51
C SER A 457 3.54 -5.59 6.14
N MET A 458 4.06 -6.83 6.15
CA MET A 458 3.39 -7.96 6.78
C MET A 458 3.16 -7.71 8.28
N ALA A 459 4.16 -7.22 8.98
CA ALA A 459 4.02 -6.93 10.40
C ALA A 459 2.96 -5.87 10.68
N GLY A 460 2.92 -4.82 9.88
CA GLY A 460 1.93 -3.75 10.01
C GLY A 460 0.49 -4.25 9.79
N GLY A 461 0.23 -4.96 8.70
CA GLY A 461 -1.12 -5.50 8.45
C GLY A 461 -1.52 -6.61 9.42
N PHE A 462 -0.57 -7.49 9.77
CA PHE A 462 -0.89 -8.62 10.65
C PHE A 462 -1.23 -8.20 12.09
N ILE A 463 -0.63 -7.13 12.63
CA ILE A 463 -1.03 -6.62 13.95
C ILE A 463 -2.48 -6.13 13.96
N THR A 464 -2.98 -5.62 12.84
CA THR A 464 -4.39 -5.25 12.63
C THR A 464 -5.30 -6.47 12.72
N ASP A 465 -4.95 -7.57 12.02
CA ASP A 465 -5.72 -8.81 12.07
C ASP A 465 -5.75 -9.44 13.48
N LEU A 466 -4.61 -9.42 14.18
CA LEU A 466 -4.51 -9.91 15.55
C LEU A 466 -5.33 -9.05 16.53
N LYS A 467 -5.47 -7.74 16.26
CA LYS A 467 -6.34 -6.86 17.05
C LYS A 467 -7.82 -7.15 16.80
N ILE A 468 -8.21 -7.40 15.55
CA ILE A 468 -9.56 -7.86 15.19
C ILE A 468 -9.87 -9.18 15.93
N GLY A 469 -8.95 -10.13 15.84
CA GLY A 469 -9.08 -11.41 16.54
C GLY A 469 -9.21 -11.28 18.05
N TYR A 470 -8.47 -10.36 18.66
CA TYR A 470 -8.55 -10.06 20.09
C TYR A 470 -9.92 -9.51 20.49
N TRP A 471 -10.45 -8.53 19.76
CA TRP A 471 -11.77 -7.96 20.06
C TRP A 471 -12.91 -8.96 19.87
N LEU A 472 -12.80 -9.82 18.87
CA LEU A 472 -13.84 -10.82 18.56
C LEU A 472 -13.67 -12.13 19.34
N GLY A 473 -12.49 -12.40 19.88
CA GLY A 473 -12.19 -13.60 20.64
C GLY A 473 -11.72 -14.80 19.80
N SER A 474 -11.11 -14.54 18.65
CA SER A 474 -10.44 -15.57 17.84
C SER A 474 -9.16 -16.10 18.53
N THR A 475 -8.70 -17.27 18.12
CA THR A 475 -7.50 -17.91 18.67
C THR A 475 -6.26 -17.38 17.94
N PRO A 476 -5.37 -16.58 18.58
CA PRO A 476 -4.19 -16.01 17.93
C PRO A 476 -3.33 -17.07 17.24
N LYS A 477 -3.05 -18.17 17.90
CA LYS A 477 -2.28 -19.28 17.33
C LYS A 477 -2.82 -19.78 15.99
N LYS A 478 -4.14 -19.77 15.79
CA LYS A 478 -4.76 -20.17 14.50
C LYS A 478 -4.53 -19.11 13.45
N GLN A 479 -4.74 -17.82 13.77
CA GLN A 479 -4.44 -16.72 12.84
C GLN A 479 -2.96 -16.73 12.44
N GLU A 480 -2.05 -16.86 13.40
CA GLU A 480 -0.60 -16.92 13.18
C GLU A 480 -0.19 -18.08 12.28
N SER A 481 -0.73 -19.29 12.53
CA SER A 481 -0.37 -20.48 11.76
C SER A 481 -0.86 -20.43 10.32
N TRP A 482 -2.08 -19.97 10.08
CA TRP A 482 -2.67 -19.95 8.74
C TRP A 482 -2.28 -18.71 7.93
N LYS A 483 -1.71 -17.68 8.57
CA LYS A 483 -1.13 -16.53 7.91
C LYS A 483 0.00 -16.93 6.95
N PHE A 484 0.80 -17.94 7.29
CA PHE A 484 1.87 -18.45 6.42
C PHE A 484 1.34 -18.96 5.08
N LEU A 485 0.20 -19.66 5.08
CA LEU A 485 -0.40 -20.15 3.84
C LEU A 485 -0.92 -19.00 2.97
N GLY A 486 -1.58 -18.03 3.57
CA GLY A 486 -1.99 -16.80 2.87
C GLY A 486 -0.81 -16.04 2.26
N THR A 487 0.29 -15.95 3.00
CA THR A 487 1.56 -15.35 2.54
C THR A 487 2.13 -16.07 1.33
N LEU A 488 2.17 -17.40 1.35
CA LEU A 488 2.65 -18.23 0.24
C LEU A 488 1.85 -17.97 -1.04
N VAL A 489 0.53 -18.02 -0.94
CA VAL A 489 -0.37 -17.84 -2.09
C VAL A 489 -0.31 -16.41 -2.62
N SER A 490 -0.30 -15.42 -1.73
CA SER A 490 -0.19 -14.00 -2.12
C SER A 490 1.15 -13.70 -2.79
N ALA A 491 2.26 -14.21 -2.28
CA ALA A 491 3.59 -14.02 -2.88
C ALA A 491 3.67 -14.61 -4.30
N ALA A 492 3.13 -15.82 -4.51
CA ALA A 492 3.06 -16.43 -5.84
C ALA A 492 2.19 -15.61 -6.79
N THR A 493 1.02 -15.16 -6.33
CA THR A 493 0.10 -14.35 -7.14
C THR A 493 0.73 -13.02 -7.54
N VAL A 494 1.35 -12.32 -6.59
CA VAL A 494 1.97 -11.01 -6.84
C VAL A 494 3.12 -11.13 -7.85
N GLY A 495 4.00 -12.13 -7.70
CA GLY A 495 5.08 -12.38 -8.66
C GLY A 495 4.55 -12.61 -10.07
N GLY A 496 3.52 -13.44 -10.22
CA GLY A 496 2.89 -13.69 -11.51
C GLY A 496 2.22 -12.46 -12.12
N VAL A 497 1.52 -11.68 -11.31
CA VAL A 497 0.84 -10.45 -11.76
C VAL A 497 1.84 -9.38 -12.18
N ILE A 498 2.94 -9.20 -11.47
CA ILE A 498 4.00 -8.25 -11.85
C ILE A 498 4.56 -8.63 -13.24
N MET A 499 4.83 -9.93 -13.51
CA MET A 499 5.28 -10.39 -14.82
C MET A 499 4.26 -10.07 -15.92
N VAL A 500 2.98 -10.46 -15.73
CA VAL A 500 1.91 -10.20 -16.71
C VAL A 500 1.75 -8.70 -16.98
N LEU A 501 1.83 -7.87 -15.95
CA LEU A 501 1.70 -6.42 -16.11
C LEU A 501 2.91 -5.80 -16.81
N ASN A 502 4.13 -6.32 -16.55
CA ASN A 502 5.32 -5.89 -17.27
C ASN A 502 5.22 -6.24 -18.76
N ASP A 503 4.85 -7.49 -19.08
CA ASP A 503 4.77 -7.96 -20.46
C ASP A 503 3.62 -7.30 -21.25
N SER A 504 2.52 -6.93 -20.56
CA SER A 504 1.35 -6.32 -21.19
C SER A 504 1.47 -4.81 -21.38
N TYR A 505 2.03 -4.08 -20.41
CA TYR A 505 2.06 -2.61 -20.39
C TYR A 505 3.50 -2.05 -20.40
N GLY A 506 4.46 -2.77 -19.79
CA GLY A 506 5.76 -2.21 -19.44
C GLY A 506 5.67 -1.17 -18.32
N PHE A 507 6.75 -0.99 -17.56
CA PHE A 507 6.79 0.00 -16.46
C PHE A 507 7.44 1.32 -16.87
N THR A 508 7.94 1.43 -18.09
CA THR A 508 8.58 2.61 -18.67
C THR A 508 7.75 3.26 -19.79
N SER A 509 6.80 2.51 -20.36
CA SER A 509 5.97 2.94 -21.50
C SER A 509 5.02 4.11 -21.22
N GLY A 510 4.78 4.43 -19.94
CA GLY A 510 3.80 5.44 -19.51
C GLY A 510 2.36 4.91 -19.42
N GLN A 511 2.05 3.72 -19.92
CA GLN A 511 0.72 3.10 -19.78
C GLN A 511 0.45 2.64 -18.36
N LEU A 512 1.47 2.12 -17.67
CA LEU A 512 1.44 1.79 -16.26
C LEU A 512 2.55 2.57 -15.55
N ALA A 513 2.18 3.55 -14.73
CA ALA A 513 3.13 4.54 -14.22
C ALA A 513 4.21 3.95 -13.28
N ALA A 514 3.90 2.87 -12.56
CA ALA A 514 4.75 2.23 -11.55
C ALA A 514 5.58 3.24 -10.72
N PRO A 515 4.94 4.28 -10.12
CA PRO A 515 5.68 5.46 -9.66
C PRO A 515 6.70 5.12 -8.58
N GLN A 516 6.37 4.27 -7.63
CA GLN A 516 7.30 3.88 -6.55
C GLN A 516 8.50 3.11 -7.09
N ALA A 517 8.28 2.13 -7.98
CA ALA A 517 9.35 1.35 -8.57
C ALA A 517 10.30 2.21 -9.42
N ASN A 518 9.74 3.16 -10.18
CA ASN A 518 10.53 4.15 -10.90
C ASN A 518 11.39 5.03 -9.98
N ALA A 519 10.86 5.40 -8.79
CA ALA A 519 11.63 6.13 -7.80
C ALA A 519 12.79 5.28 -7.26
N MET A 520 12.54 4.01 -6.96
CA MET A 520 13.56 3.10 -6.45
C MET A 520 14.67 2.90 -7.49
N ALA A 521 14.33 2.68 -8.76
CA ALA A 521 15.28 2.57 -9.85
C ALA A 521 16.12 3.87 -9.98
N ALA A 522 15.49 5.03 -9.95
CA ALA A 522 16.16 6.32 -10.07
C ALA A 522 17.14 6.63 -8.91
N VAL A 523 16.95 6.03 -7.74
CA VAL A 523 17.86 6.18 -6.59
C VAL A 523 19.00 5.15 -6.65
N ILE A 524 18.68 3.90 -6.98
CA ILE A 524 19.66 2.81 -6.94
C ILE A 524 20.68 2.92 -8.07
N ASP A 525 20.26 3.26 -9.26
CA ASP A 525 21.14 3.34 -10.42
C ASP A 525 22.36 4.25 -10.18
N PRO A 526 22.23 5.52 -9.83
CA PRO A 526 23.39 6.37 -9.57
C PRO A 526 24.21 5.95 -8.35
N LEU A 527 23.58 5.38 -7.33
CA LEU A 527 24.31 4.89 -6.15
C LEU A 527 25.21 3.70 -6.51
N MET A 528 24.77 2.80 -7.38
CA MET A 528 25.52 1.58 -7.72
C MET A 528 26.53 1.77 -8.85
N ASN A 529 26.26 2.67 -9.80
CA ASN A 529 27.13 2.91 -10.94
C ASN A 529 28.08 4.08 -10.77
N GLY A 530 27.94 4.87 -9.70
CA GLY A 530 28.76 6.06 -9.46
C GLY A 530 28.49 7.19 -10.47
N VAL A 531 27.43 7.10 -11.27
CA VAL A 531 26.97 8.18 -12.14
C VAL A 531 26.34 9.26 -11.25
N GLY A 532 26.55 10.54 -11.59
CA GLY A 532 26.08 11.64 -10.75
C GLY A 532 24.58 11.57 -10.49
N ALA A 533 24.21 11.45 -9.21
CA ALA A 533 22.82 11.60 -8.80
C ALA A 533 22.49 13.09 -8.63
N PRO A 534 21.24 13.51 -8.79
CA PRO A 534 20.82 14.88 -8.55
C PRO A 534 20.75 15.21 -7.06
N TRP A 535 21.90 15.07 -6.33
CA TRP A 535 22.00 15.25 -4.88
C TRP A 535 21.48 16.60 -4.40
N LEU A 536 21.66 17.65 -5.23
CA LEU A 536 21.12 18.98 -4.93
C LEU A 536 19.59 18.96 -4.88
N LEU A 537 18.94 18.31 -5.85
CA LEU A 537 17.47 18.20 -5.90
C LEU A 537 16.94 17.34 -4.76
N TYR A 538 17.64 16.23 -4.45
CA TYR A 538 17.32 15.41 -3.27
C TYR A 538 17.47 16.22 -1.97
N GLY A 539 18.52 17.03 -1.86
CA GLY A 539 18.76 17.92 -0.73
C GLY A 539 17.68 18.98 -0.54
N ILE A 540 17.22 19.59 -1.65
CA ILE A 540 16.10 20.56 -1.64
C ILE A 540 14.82 19.88 -1.14
N GLY A 541 14.50 18.68 -1.63
CA GLY A 541 13.36 17.90 -1.18
C GLY A 541 13.44 17.52 0.30
N ALA A 542 14.62 17.13 0.77
CA ALA A 542 14.88 16.80 2.17
C ALA A 542 14.69 18.04 3.08
N ALA A 543 15.21 19.19 2.68
CA ALA A 543 15.03 20.45 3.41
C ALA A 543 13.55 20.86 3.47
N LEU A 544 12.82 20.72 2.35
CA LEU A 544 11.38 20.98 2.32
C LEU A 544 10.62 20.07 3.27
N ALA A 545 10.95 18.77 3.32
CA ALA A 545 10.32 17.83 4.25
C ALA A 545 10.56 18.20 5.72
N LEU A 546 11.75 18.70 6.06
CA LEU A 546 12.05 19.25 7.39
C LEU A 546 11.16 20.46 7.70
N VAL A 547 11.09 21.44 6.80
CA VAL A 547 10.25 22.63 6.97
C VAL A 547 8.79 22.24 7.18
N LEU A 548 8.24 21.36 6.34
CA LEU A 548 6.87 20.87 6.47
C LEU A 548 6.63 20.19 7.81
N THR A 549 7.61 19.42 8.29
CA THR A 549 7.54 18.75 9.59
C THR A 549 7.51 19.77 10.74
N PHE A 550 8.29 20.84 10.70
CA PHE A 550 8.23 21.94 11.68
C PHE A 550 6.89 22.67 11.65
N CYS A 551 6.31 22.83 10.43
CA CYS A 551 4.97 23.40 10.25
C CYS A 551 3.82 22.43 10.62
N LYS A 552 4.13 21.22 11.14
CA LYS A 552 3.17 20.17 11.49
C LYS A 552 2.33 19.68 10.29
N VAL A 553 2.82 19.84 9.10
CA VAL A 553 2.23 19.26 7.87
C VAL A 553 2.82 17.86 7.69
N PRO A 554 1.99 16.83 7.35
CA PRO A 554 2.49 15.49 7.03
C PRO A 554 3.43 15.50 5.82
N ALA A 555 4.75 15.57 6.08
CA ALA A 555 5.77 15.73 5.04
C ALA A 555 5.76 14.58 4.03
N LEU A 556 5.49 13.34 4.47
CA LEU A 556 5.42 12.19 3.59
C LEU A 556 4.27 12.31 2.57
N ALA A 557 3.08 12.73 3.01
CA ALA A 557 1.93 12.89 2.12
C ALA A 557 2.17 13.99 1.06
N PHE A 558 2.78 15.11 1.48
CA PHE A 558 3.14 16.20 0.57
C PHE A 558 4.21 15.76 -0.45
N ALA A 559 5.27 15.09 0.02
CA ALA A 559 6.35 14.59 -0.82
C ALA A 559 5.88 13.50 -1.81
N LEU A 560 4.95 12.63 -1.40
CA LEU A 560 4.29 11.69 -2.32
C LEU A 560 3.53 12.44 -3.42
N GLY A 561 2.81 13.51 -3.06
CA GLY A 561 2.15 14.37 -4.05
C GLY A 561 3.12 15.00 -5.05
N MET A 562 4.31 15.41 -4.60
CA MET A 562 5.36 15.96 -5.49
C MET A 562 5.92 14.90 -6.45
N PHE A 563 5.89 13.65 -6.07
CA PHE A 563 6.51 12.55 -6.80
C PHE A 563 5.55 11.84 -7.76
N ILE A 564 4.29 11.65 -7.35
CA ILE A 564 3.26 10.99 -8.15
C ILE A 564 2.76 11.95 -9.24
N PRO A 565 2.51 11.50 -10.48
CA PRO A 565 1.99 12.34 -11.55
C PRO A 565 0.69 13.06 -11.18
N LEU A 566 0.51 14.28 -11.71
CA LEU A 566 -0.63 15.16 -11.41
C LEU A 566 -1.98 14.49 -11.64
N GLU A 567 -2.09 13.76 -12.74
CA GLU A 567 -3.32 13.08 -13.16
C GLU A 567 -3.83 12.08 -12.14
N LEU A 568 -2.97 11.48 -11.34
CA LEU A 568 -3.34 10.51 -10.31
C LEU A 568 -3.69 11.16 -8.96
N ASN A 569 -3.16 12.35 -8.69
CA ASN A 569 -3.40 13.05 -7.43
C ASN A 569 -4.69 13.88 -7.42
N LEU A 570 -5.10 14.44 -8.57
CA LEU A 570 -6.33 15.23 -8.65
C LEU A 570 -7.60 14.42 -8.36
N PRO A 571 -7.78 13.18 -8.86
CA PRO A 571 -8.94 12.36 -8.49
C PRO A 571 -9.02 12.03 -7.00
N LEU A 572 -7.86 11.92 -6.32
CA LEU A 572 -7.83 11.74 -4.87
C LEU A 572 -8.49 12.92 -4.15
N LEU A 573 -8.18 14.15 -4.60
CA LEU A 573 -8.84 15.35 -4.07
C LEU A 573 -10.34 15.35 -4.35
N VAL A 574 -10.77 14.99 -5.56
CA VAL A 574 -12.19 14.89 -5.93
C VAL A 574 -12.90 13.90 -5.00
N GLY A 575 -12.33 12.70 -4.80
CA GLY A 575 -12.87 11.69 -3.88
C GLY A 575 -12.96 12.19 -2.44
N GLY A 576 -11.91 12.87 -1.96
CA GLY A 576 -11.88 13.49 -0.63
C GLY A 576 -12.94 14.59 -0.45
N VAL A 577 -13.16 15.43 -1.47
CA VAL A 577 -14.24 16.44 -1.47
C VAL A 577 -15.61 15.78 -1.41
N ILE A 578 -15.81 14.67 -2.16
CA ILE A 578 -17.09 13.93 -2.11
C ILE A 578 -17.32 13.36 -0.71
N ASN A 579 -16.30 12.79 -0.08
CA ASN A 579 -16.39 12.29 1.30
C ASN A 579 -16.83 13.39 2.24
N TRP A 580 -16.14 14.54 2.22
CA TRP A 580 -16.50 15.70 3.04
C TRP A 580 -17.92 16.19 2.76
N TYR A 581 -18.31 16.28 1.48
CA TYR A 581 -19.66 16.71 1.10
C TYR A 581 -20.72 15.77 1.67
N VAL A 582 -20.55 14.46 1.55
CA VAL A 582 -21.51 13.44 2.00
C VAL A 582 -21.64 13.43 3.52
N THR A 583 -20.53 13.62 4.24
CA THR A 583 -20.46 13.54 5.70
C THR A 583 -20.76 14.86 6.43
N SER A 584 -21.00 15.96 5.69
CA SER A 584 -21.22 17.29 6.30
C SER A 584 -22.61 17.90 6.07
N ARG A 585 -23.51 17.21 5.34
CA ARG A 585 -24.79 17.81 4.90
C ARG A 585 -25.95 17.72 5.88
N SER A 586 -25.90 16.82 6.86
CA SER A 586 -26.93 16.73 7.90
C SER A 586 -26.52 17.48 9.16
N LYS A 587 -27.51 17.98 9.90
CA LYS A 587 -27.31 18.47 11.27
C LYS A 587 -27.18 17.30 12.26
N ASP A 588 -27.67 16.14 11.89
CA ASP A 588 -27.57 14.89 12.66
C ASP A 588 -26.28 14.17 12.33
N GLU A 589 -25.40 14.02 13.30
CA GLU A 589 -24.10 13.38 13.18
C GLU A 589 -24.23 11.89 12.88
N ALA A 590 -25.22 11.20 13.44
CA ALA A 590 -25.47 9.78 13.15
C ALA A 590 -25.84 9.55 11.68
N VAL A 591 -26.59 10.47 11.06
CA VAL A 591 -26.90 10.42 9.63
C VAL A 591 -25.67 10.64 8.78
N ASN A 592 -24.79 11.57 9.16
CA ASN A 592 -23.54 11.84 8.46
C ASN A 592 -22.60 10.63 8.53
N ASN A 593 -22.47 10.00 9.69
CA ASN A 593 -21.65 8.81 9.90
C ASN A 593 -22.18 7.63 9.07
N ALA A 594 -23.47 7.36 9.09
CA ALA A 594 -24.10 6.31 8.28
C ALA A 594 -23.91 6.53 6.77
N ARG A 595 -23.97 7.79 6.30
CA ARG A 595 -23.65 8.15 4.91
C ARG A 595 -22.18 7.93 4.58
N GLY A 596 -21.28 8.31 5.49
CA GLY A 596 -19.83 8.10 5.38
C GLY A 596 -19.48 6.63 5.28
N GLU A 597 -20.01 5.79 6.16
CA GLU A 597 -19.82 4.34 6.12
C GLU A 597 -20.30 3.75 4.80
N LYS A 598 -21.51 4.10 4.36
CA LYS A 598 -22.03 3.64 3.08
C LYS A 598 -21.20 4.10 1.91
N GLY A 599 -20.71 5.35 1.92
CA GLY A 599 -19.80 5.87 0.90
C GLY A 599 -18.47 5.13 0.87
N THR A 600 -17.93 4.76 2.03
CA THR A 600 -16.72 3.93 2.15
C THR A 600 -16.92 2.54 1.54
N LEU A 601 -18.09 1.91 1.74
CA LEU A 601 -18.43 0.63 1.10
C LEU A 601 -18.49 0.75 -0.43
N LEU A 602 -19.11 1.82 -0.95
CA LEU A 602 -19.20 2.08 -2.39
C LEU A 602 -17.81 2.35 -2.99
N ALA A 603 -17.01 3.15 -2.31
CA ALA A 603 -15.63 3.45 -2.70
C ALA A 603 -14.74 2.19 -2.71
N SER A 604 -14.86 1.34 -1.68
CA SER A 604 -14.17 0.04 -1.63
C SER A 604 -14.60 -0.88 -2.78
N GLY A 605 -15.89 -0.84 -3.15
CA GLY A 605 -16.38 -1.53 -4.35
C GLY A 605 -15.72 -1.02 -5.63
N PHE A 606 -15.65 0.28 -5.84
CA PHE A 606 -14.96 0.89 -7.00
C PHE A 606 -13.50 0.47 -7.08
N ILE A 607 -12.79 0.51 -5.95
CA ILE A 607 -11.38 0.09 -5.87
C ILE A 607 -11.24 -1.38 -6.26
N ALA A 608 -11.97 -2.26 -5.60
CA ALA A 608 -11.88 -3.70 -5.83
C ALA A 608 -12.29 -4.08 -7.26
N GLY A 609 -13.43 -3.55 -7.73
CA GLY A 609 -13.96 -3.83 -9.07
C GLY A 609 -13.06 -3.28 -10.17
N GLY A 610 -12.67 -1.99 -10.09
CA GLY A 610 -11.83 -1.34 -11.09
C GLY A 610 -10.44 -1.97 -11.18
N ALA A 611 -9.79 -2.22 -10.03
CA ALA A 611 -8.48 -2.85 -10.00
C ALA A 611 -8.53 -4.30 -10.54
N LEU A 612 -9.54 -5.08 -10.17
CA LEU A 612 -9.70 -6.46 -10.67
C LEU A 612 -9.91 -6.48 -12.20
N MET A 613 -10.77 -5.59 -12.71
CA MET A 613 -11.00 -5.49 -14.15
C MET A 613 -9.77 -4.97 -14.91
N GLY A 614 -8.96 -4.13 -14.29
CA GLY A 614 -7.65 -3.73 -14.82
C GLY A 614 -6.71 -4.92 -15.02
N VAL A 615 -6.68 -5.86 -14.07
CA VAL A 615 -5.92 -7.11 -14.22
C VAL A 615 -6.51 -7.99 -15.33
N VAL A 616 -7.83 -8.09 -15.43
CA VAL A 616 -8.49 -8.82 -16.52
C VAL A 616 -8.10 -8.21 -17.88
N SER A 617 -8.13 -6.88 -18.01
CA SER A 617 -7.69 -6.18 -19.24
C SER A 617 -6.21 -6.47 -19.55
N ALA A 618 -5.34 -6.53 -18.54
CA ALA A 618 -3.93 -6.88 -18.71
C ALA A 618 -3.76 -8.33 -19.20
N ILE A 619 -4.50 -9.27 -18.63
CA ILE A 619 -4.47 -10.68 -19.07
C ILE A 619 -4.96 -10.82 -20.53
N MET A 620 -6.02 -10.09 -20.91
CA MET A 620 -6.48 -10.09 -22.28
C MET A 620 -5.39 -9.62 -23.26
N ARG A 621 -4.70 -8.53 -22.94
CA ARG A 621 -3.56 -8.04 -23.74
C ARG A 621 -2.40 -9.04 -23.79
N TYR A 622 -2.08 -9.67 -22.67
CA TYR A 622 -1.06 -10.73 -22.60
C TYR A 622 -1.39 -11.92 -23.50
N CYS A 623 -2.69 -12.20 -23.71
CA CYS A 623 -3.20 -13.21 -24.64
C CYS A 623 -3.38 -12.68 -26.08
N ASP A 624 -2.76 -11.56 -26.44
CA ASP A 624 -2.87 -10.89 -27.75
C ASP A 624 -4.29 -10.44 -28.13
N ILE A 625 -5.20 -10.30 -27.14
CA ILE A 625 -6.55 -9.78 -27.35
C ILE A 625 -6.51 -8.26 -27.11
N ASN A 626 -6.26 -7.50 -28.16
CA ASN A 626 -6.32 -6.03 -28.13
C ASN A 626 -7.59 -5.55 -28.84
N LEU A 627 -8.51 -4.94 -28.06
CA LEU A 627 -9.79 -4.43 -28.54
C LEU A 627 -9.85 -2.88 -28.49
N ILE A 628 -8.71 -2.23 -28.31
CA ILE A 628 -8.62 -0.77 -28.18
C ILE A 628 -8.74 -0.13 -29.56
N HIS A 629 -9.56 0.90 -29.66
CA HIS A 629 -9.69 1.76 -30.82
C HIS A 629 -8.70 2.95 -30.72
N GLU A 630 -7.44 2.76 -31.13
CA GLU A 630 -6.38 3.74 -31.00
C GLU A 630 -6.68 5.05 -31.74
N GLU A 631 -7.25 4.99 -32.95
CA GLU A 631 -7.66 6.18 -33.72
C GLU A 631 -8.70 7.03 -33.00
N TRP A 632 -9.63 6.40 -32.29
CA TRP A 632 -10.63 7.09 -31.48
C TRP A 632 -10.00 7.72 -30.24
N LEU A 633 -9.11 7.04 -29.57
CA LEU A 633 -8.42 7.58 -28.39
C LEU A 633 -7.52 8.78 -28.72
N ALA A 634 -6.96 8.84 -29.92
CA ALA A 634 -6.21 9.99 -30.41
C ALA A 634 -7.11 11.21 -30.72
N ASN A 635 -8.43 11.02 -30.78
CA ASN A 635 -9.36 12.13 -31.04
C ASN A 635 -9.66 12.89 -29.73
N PRO A 636 -9.55 14.24 -29.73
CA PRO A 636 -9.89 15.06 -28.57
C PRO A 636 -11.29 14.84 -28.00
N MET A 637 -12.25 14.41 -28.81
CA MET A 637 -13.60 14.10 -28.35
C MET A 637 -13.64 12.94 -27.35
N SER A 638 -12.67 12.00 -27.39
CA SER A 638 -12.58 10.90 -26.45
C SER A 638 -12.31 11.38 -25.00
N GLU A 639 -11.55 12.47 -24.86
CA GLU A 639 -11.29 13.10 -23.56
C GLU A 639 -12.53 13.84 -23.03
N LEU A 640 -13.34 14.47 -23.89
CA LEU A 640 -14.60 15.09 -23.47
C LEU A 640 -15.61 14.03 -23.01
N VAL A 641 -15.68 12.90 -23.72
CA VAL A 641 -16.51 11.76 -23.30
C VAL A 641 -16.06 11.24 -21.93
N SER A 642 -14.74 11.16 -21.69
CA SER A 642 -14.21 10.73 -20.38
C SER A 642 -14.66 11.66 -19.26
N LEU A 643 -14.63 12.97 -19.45
CA LEU A 643 -15.08 13.94 -18.46
C LEU A 643 -16.57 13.78 -18.15
N VAL A 644 -17.42 13.59 -19.16
CA VAL A 644 -18.86 13.35 -18.98
C VAL A 644 -19.10 12.04 -18.21
N ALA A 645 -18.43 10.96 -18.60
CA ALA A 645 -18.52 9.67 -17.92
C ALA A 645 -18.08 9.76 -16.45
N TYR A 646 -17.01 10.51 -16.17
CA TYR A 646 -16.52 10.74 -14.83
C TYR A 646 -17.51 11.55 -13.97
N LEU A 647 -18.13 12.57 -14.51
CA LEU A 647 -19.18 13.34 -13.83
C LEU A 647 -20.41 12.48 -13.50
N LEU A 648 -20.78 11.55 -14.39
CA LEU A 648 -21.84 10.58 -14.11
C LEU A 648 -21.46 9.62 -12.98
N LEU A 649 -20.20 9.16 -12.95
CA LEU A 649 -19.67 8.31 -11.90
C LEU A 649 -19.66 9.04 -10.53
N ILE A 650 -19.21 10.29 -10.48
CA ILE A 650 -19.27 11.16 -9.29
C ILE A 650 -20.72 11.30 -8.82
N THR A 651 -21.63 11.59 -9.73
CA THR A 651 -23.06 11.73 -9.40
C THR A 651 -23.65 10.45 -8.81
N TYR A 652 -23.27 9.30 -9.37
CA TYR A 652 -23.66 8.00 -8.83
C TYR A 652 -23.15 7.81 -7.40
N LEU A 653 -21.84 8.04 -7.17
CA LEU A 653 -21.22 7.88 -5.85
C LEU A 653 -21.89 8.78 -4.80
N VAL A 654 -22.11 10.06 -5.11
CA VAL A 654 -22.77 11.02 -4.21
C VAL A 654 -24.20 10.60 -3.91
N LYS A 655 -25.04 10.33 -4.94
CA LYS A 655 -26.45 9.96 -4.75
C LYS A 655 -26.59 8.65 -3.99
N ALA A 656 -25.76 7.64 -4.34
CA ALA A 656 -25.81 6.34 -3.69
C ALA A 656 -25.38 6.41 -2.22
N SER A 657 -24.36 7.21 -1.88
CA SER A 657 -23.91 7.43 -0.49
C SER A 657 -24.94 8.17 0.35
N MET A 658 -25.60 9.19 -0.22
CA MET A 658 -26.60 10.00 0.50
C MET A 658 -27.93 9.30 0.73
N LYS A 659 -28.26 8.28 -0.08
CA LYS A 659 -29.52 7.52 0.02
C LYS A 659 -29.43 6.48 1.12
N LEU A 660 -29.79 6.80 2.34
CA LEU A 660 -29.99 5.81 3.40
C LEU A 660 -31.32 5.06 3.20
N LYS A 661 -31.35 3.77 3.51
CA LYS A 661 -32.63 3.04 3.66
C LYS A 661 -33.34 3.65 4.90
N LYS A 662 -34.61 4.04 4.74
CA LYS A 662 -35.48 4.43 5.84
C LYS A 662 -35.72 3.23 6.75
#